data_65bd5676d9b88973c6be95c41e6e8d73
#
_entry.id   65bd5676d9b88973c6be95c41e6e8d73
#
_cell.length_a   1.000
_cell.length_b   1.000
_cell.length_c   1.000
_cell.angle_alpha   90.00
_cell.angle_beta   90.00
_cell.angle_gamma   90.00
#
_symmetry.space_group_name_H-M   'P 1'
#
loop_
_entity.id
_entity.type
_entity.pdbx_description
1 polymer ?
#
loop_
_entity_poly.entity_id
_entity_poly.type
_entity_poly.pdbx_seq_one_letter_code
_entity_poly.pdbx_strand_id
1 'polypeptide(L)'
;HELLTGPHFKPAAARPFAPREICVLVRTNAIGSAIAKRLGSLRIPAVTEGTASVMDGQMAADLLSLLEAMERPSHAGRARRAAATVFFGEPIENVARLGEPREQEIHGAIAVLHAVVQRRGIAALAAHIMADPEMVRRIATGAGGDRRIVDFSHVVELLNDATAGRGCHAREVLEHFTALAAQDKKAELVSRRIESDAEAVTIMTVHAAKGLQFPCVVVVDAWNPKASAGRPEVFHRAGTRLMDIGQAIPNGDIGRTARDAARTAENEELRRLIYVAVTRPEHHICILRTAAWEESLLRVVLRQAPGDAPSIPPEQAAMLAVRSAADLPAPTPWVQPPTADPIAVAPAPPPVRQTYQRTSYTAIAKAAARMAAPGFEAEGHGHDEQPADGATASPTETAGPAAAGTPDVSGFTIHTLPAGTALGSIAHDIFETLALGPEVPEAAVRAEVARVVREVATARFLRDHLDAFAAMIADAVLTPFGGPPGAAFRDLRFADFAPRDRLAEMGFEMSLPTLTAGVKARHVGLILEQFIGPRGDPLAAYAERLAGEAFDVPLAGLINGSIDAVLRLPGSPADSPRLLIADYKTNRLHERDAASPLEAYAPARLVAAMAGHHYPLQALVYGTAIYRMLRWRLGPQKPADWDPGTCIAGVVYGFVRGMQGPTTPVDAAGGRYGVFAWQPPHGIWRRLSDLFAGDLTGVR
;
A
#
# COMPACT_ATOMS: atom_id res chain seq x y z
N HIS A 1 17.99 -24.08 28.50
CA HIS A 1 18.26 -23.22 29.66
C HIS A 1 19.58 -23.59 30.33
N GLU A 2 19.81 -24.90 30.65
CA GLU A 2 21.04 -25.36 31.28
C GLU A 2 22.29 -24.97 30.47
N LEU A 3 22.28 -25.10 29.15
CA LEU A 3 23.38 -24.69 28.28
C LEU A 3 23.70 -23.18 28.36
N LEU A 4 22.70 -22.35 28.69
CA LEU A 4 22.84 -20.91 28.85
C LEU A 4 23.23 -20.47 30.28
N THR A 5 23.07 -21.31 31.27
CA THR A 5 23.26 -20.95 32.69
C THR A 5 24.30 -21.80 33.43
N GLY A 6 24.59 -23.00 32.94
CA GLY A 6 25.52 -23.94 33.58
C GLY A 6 26.97 -23.80 33.06
N PRO A 7 27.95 -24.33 33.82
CA PRO A 7 29.31 -24.46 33.35
C PRO A 7 29.39 -25.59 32.32
N HIS A 8 29.77 -25.31 31.09
CA HIS A 8 29.95 -26.27 30.02
C HIS A 8 31.40 -26.29 29.56
N PHE A 9 31.83 -27.44 29.09
CA PHE A 9 33.18 -27.62 28.62
C PHE A 9 33.43 -26.75 27.37
N LYS A 10 34.24 -25.72 27.54
CA LYS A 10 34.93 -25.02 26.44
C LYS A 10 36.41 -25.16 26.65
N PRO A 11 37.22 -25.46 25.62
CA PRO A 11 38.66 -25.64 25.78
C PRO A 11 39.41 -24.45 26.37
N ALA A 12 38.82 -23.24 26.32
CA ALA A 12 39.50 -22.01 26.72
C ALA A 12 38.87 -21.25 27.91
N ALA A 13 37.63 -21.52 28.31
CA ALA A 13 36.99 -20.87 29.47
C ALA A 13 35.73 -21.66 29.90
N ALA A 14 35.58 -21.98 31.16
CA ALA A 14 34.40 -22.59 31.76
C ALA A 14 33.28 -21.50 31.87
N ARG A 15 32.60 -21.17 30.80
CA ARG A 15 31.47 -20.22 30.79
C ARG A 15 30.24 -20.83 30.11
N PRO A 16 29.06 -20.35 30.41
CA PRO A 16 27.84 -20.71 29.66
C PRO A 16 27.99 -20.39 28.18
N PHE A 17 27.28 -21.12 27.31
CA PHE A 17 27.17 -20.77 25.91
C PHE A 17 26.30 -19.52 25.75
N ALA A 18 26.69 -18.59 24.87
CA ALA A 18 25.80 -17.55 24.45
C ALA A 18 24.72 -18.10 23.49
N PRO A 19 23.53 -17.50 23.41
CA PRO A 19 22.47 -17.98 22.51
C PRO A 19 22.97 -18.20 21.07
N ARG A 20 23.76 -17.27 20.52
CA ARG A 20 24.34 -17.35 19.17
C ARG A 20 25.29 -18.55 18.95
N GLU A 21 25.79 -19.12 20.02
CA GLU A 21 26.71 -20.27 19.96
C GLU A 21 25.98 -21.63 19.90
N ILE A 22 24.63 -21.59 20.02
CA ILE A 22 23.81 -22.82 20.09
C ILE A 22 23.00 -22.94 18.79
N CYS A 23 23.15 -24.09 18.13
CA CYS A 23 22.32 -24.50 17.01
C CYS A 23 21.44 -25.68 17.38
N VAL A 24 20.15 -25.62 17.11
CA VAL A 24 19.20 -26.72 17.27
C VAL A 24 18.89 -27.29 15.89
N LEU A 25 19.29 -28.54 15.68
CA LEU A 25 19.04 -29.25 14.42
C LEU A 25 17.75 -30.07 14.52
N VAL A 26 16.87 -29.87 13.57
CA VAL A 26 15.55 -30.51 13.45
C VAL A 26 15.40 -31.23 12.11
N ARG A 27 14.44 -32.17 12.01
CA ARG A 27 14.11 -32.81 10.72
C ARG A 27 13.19 -32.02 9.86
N THR A 28 12.27 -31.24 10.45
CA THR A 28 11.25 -30.49 9.73
C THR A 28 11.11 -29.08 10.29
N ASN A 29 10.73 -28.14 9.44
CA ASN A 29 10.47 -26.75 9.84
C ASN A 29 9.32 -26.64 10.86
N ALA A 30 8.33 -27.54 10.82
CA ALA A 30 7.24 -27.56 11.79
C ALA A 30 7.73 -27.80 13.23
N ILE A 31 8.67 -28.74 13.40
CA ILE A 31 9.31 -28.99 14.70
C ILE A 31 10.14 -27.78 15.13
N GLY A 32 10.89 -27.18 14.19
CA GLY A 32 11.66 -25.97 14.44
C GLY A 32 10.80 -24.81 14.94
N SER A 33 9.68 -24.58 14.30
CA SER A 33 8.72 -23.52 14.71
C SER A 33 8.13 -23.78 16.11
N ALA A 34 7.81 -25.03 16.44
CA ALA A 34 7.32 -25.38 17.78
C ALA A 34 8.38 -25.14 18.86
N ILE A 35 9.64 -25.48 18.58
CA ILE A 35 10.78 -25.22 19.48
C ILE A 35 11.00 -23.71 19.65
N ALA A 36 10.99 -22.94 18.55
CA ALA A 36 11.15 -21.49 18.59
C ALA A 36 10.07 -20.84 19.48
N LYS A 37 8.80 -21.25 19.32
CA LYS A 37 7.70 -20.79 20.16
C LYS A 37 7.93 -21.10 21.64
N ARG A 38 8.44 -22.30 21.94
CA ARG A 38 8.72 -22.72 23.32
C ARG A 38 9.90 -21.95 23.92
N LEU A 39 10.97 -21.74 23.16
CA LEU A 39 12.10 -20.91 23.59
C LEU A 39 11.65 -19.46 23.85
N GLY A 40 10.83 -18.89 22.97
CA GLY A 40 10.23 -17.57 23.16
C GLY A 40 9.43 -17.45 24.45
N SER A 41 8.66 -18.48 24.84
CA SER A 41 7.93 -18.50 26.13
C SER A 41 8.86 -18.49 27.35
N LEU A 42 10.12 -18.88 27.16
CA LEU A 42 11.17 -18.84 28.16
C LEU A 42 12.08 -17.60 28.02
N ARG A 43 11.69 -16.63 27.20
CA ARG A 43 12.46 -15.42 26.86
C ARG A 43 13.86 -15.73 26.28
N ILE A 44 14.05 -16.92 25.71
CA ILE A 44 15.27 -17.26 24.99
C ILE A 44 15.09 -16.85 23.54
N PRO A 45 15.88 -15.89 23.03
CA PRO A 45 15.80 -15.47 21.64
C PRO A 45 16.19 -16.65 20.73
N ALA A 46 15.37 -16.93 19.72
CA ALA A 46 15.59 -18.02 18.78
C ALA A 46 15.18 -17.61 17.37
N VAL A 47 16.02 -17.98 16.40
CA VAL A 47 15.80 -17.72 14.97
C VAL A 47 15.71 -19.05 14.24
N THR A 48 14.66 -19.24 13.45
CA THR A 48 14.53 -20.41 12.56
C THR A 48 15.13 -20.06 11.20
N GLU A 49 16.17 -20.79 10.81
CA GLU A 49 16.75 -20.71 9.47
C GLU A 49 16.00 -21.65 8.53
N GLY A 50 15.67 -21.15 7.35
CA GLY A 50 15.10 -21.94 6.27
C GLY A 50 13.77 -21.40 5.75
N THR A 51 13.55 -21.56 4.49
CA THR A 51 12.43 -21.54 3.55
C THR A 51 11.09 -20.84 3.91
N ALA A 52 10.98 -20.11 4.99
CA ALA A 52 9.79 -19.29 5.25
C ALA A 52 9.94 -17.96 4.50
N SER A 53 9.04 -17.71 3.57
CA SER A 53 8.94 -16.39 2.92
C SER A 53 8.56 -15.32 3.94
N VAL A 54 9.16 -14.14 3.84
CA VAL A 54 8.73 -12.97 4.63
C VAL A 54 7.28 -12.61 4.32
N MET A 55 6.81 -12.92 3.09
CA MET A 55 5.44 -12.70 2.64
C MET A 55 4.39 -13.60 3.31
N ASP A 56 4.80 -14.73 3.92
CA ASP A 56 3.91 -15.63 4.68
C ASP A 56 3.77 -15.22 6.15
N GLY A 57 4.48 -14.18 6.59
CA GLY A 57 4.49 -13.73 7.99
C GLY A 57 3.25 -12.92 8.36
N GLN A 58 2.95 -12.86 9.68
CA GLN A 58 1.85 -12.04 10.20
C GLN A 58 2.01 -10.57 9.82
N MET A 59 3.24 -10.05 9.82
CA MET A 59 3.51 -8.66 9.46
C MET A 59 3.15 -8.34 8.01
N ALA A 60 3.42 -9.28 7.09
CA ALA A 60 3.00 -9.15 5.69
C ALA A 60 1.47 -9.19 5.56
N ALA A 61 0.78 -10.04 6.32
CA ALA A 61 -0.69 -10.10 6.34
C ALA A 61 -1.31 -8.81 6.88
N ASP A 62 -0.72 -8.23 7.92
CA ASP A 62 -1.16 -6.96 8.50
C ASP A 62 -0.93 -5.80 7.51
N LEU A 63 0.24 -5.78 6.86
CA LEU A 63 0.54 -4.78 5.83
C LEU A 63 -0.37 -4.91 4.61
N LEU A 64 -0.68 -6.14 4.17
CA LEU A 64 -1.66 -6.39 3.11
C LEU A 64 -3.01 -5.79 3.46
N SER A 65 -3.49 -6.03 4.68
CA SER A 65 -4.78 -5.49 5.15
C SER A 65 -4.80 -3.96 5.18
N LEU A 66 -3.67 -3.34 5.53
CA LEU A 66 -3.52 -1.89 5.48
C LEU A 66 -3.51 -1.37 4.04
N LEU A 67 -2.75 -2.00 3.13
CA LEU A 67 -2.68 -1.62 1.71
C LEU A 67 -4.05 -1.76 1.02
N GLU A 68 -4.81 -2.82 1.31
CA GLU A 68 -6.18 -2.98 0.79
C GLU A 68 -7.14 -1.92 1.31
N ALA A 69 -6.97 -1.48 2.57
CA ALA A 69 -7.75 -0.36 3.11
C ALA A 69 -7.32 0.97 2.47
N MET A 70 -6.04 1.15 2.17
CA MET A 70 -5.53 2.34 1.49
C MET A 70 -5.96 2.41 0.03
N GLU A 71 -6.14 1.27 -0.66
CA GLU A 71 -6.70 1.26 -2.03
C GLU A 71 -8.12 1.85 -2.06
N ARG A 72 -8.92 1.60 -1.01
CA ARG A 72 -10.28 2.14 -0.87
C ARG A 72 -10.52 2.65 0.55
N PRO A 73 -10.03 3.85 0.88
CA PRO A 73 -10.10 4.40 2.24
C PRO A 73 -11.52 4.57 2.77
N SER A 74 -12.51 4.74 1.88
CA SER A 74 -13.93 4.88 2.24
C SER A 74 -14.62 3.54 2.54
N HIS A 75 -14.00 2.39 2.27
CA HIS A 75 -14.63 1.09 2.43
C HIS A 75 -14.57 0.59 3.87
N ALA A 76 -15.70 0.69 4.61
CA ALA A 76 -15.78 0.36 6.03
C ALA A 76 -15.28 -1.05 6.40
N GLY A 77 -15.55 -2.07 5.57
CA GLY A 77 -15.08 -3.44 5.83
C GLY A 77 -13.56 -3.59 5.77
N ARG A 78 -12.90 -2.89 4.84
CA ARG A 78 -11.44 -2.88 4.74
C ARG A 78 -10.80 -2.07 5.87
N ALA A 79 -11.37 -0.92 6.19
CA ALA A 79 -10.94 -0.11 7.33
C ALA A 79 -11.04 -0.88 8.66
N ARG A 80 -12.14 -1.62 8.88
CA ARG A 80 -12.31 -2.48 10.06
C ARG A 80 -11.29 -3.62 10.09
N ARG A 81 -10.96 -4.22 8.95
CA ARG A 81 -9.90 -5.24 8.89
C ARG A 81 -8.54 -4.64 9.22
N ALA A 82 -8.22 -3.47 8.69
CA ALA A 82 -7.00 -2.74 9.03
C ALA A 82 -6.97 -2.35 10.51
N ALA A 83 -8.12 -1.97 11.10
CA ALA A 83 -8.25 -1.65 12.52
C ALA A 83 -7.78 -2.78 13.44
N ALA A 84 -8.05 -4.04 13.06
CA ALA A 84 -7.62 -5.22 13.82
C ALA A 84 -6.12 -5.54 13.70
N THR A 85 -5.39 -4.88 12.81
CA THR A 85 -3.95 -5.10 12.61
C THR A 85 -3.12 -4.41 13.68
N VAL A 86 -1.84 -4.75 13.73
CA VAL A 86 -0.86 -4.13 14.63
C VAL A 86 -0.75 -2.60 14.45
N PHE A 87 -1.11 -2.07 13.28
CA PHE A 87 -1.02 -0.62 13.01
C PHE A 87 -2.03 0.20 13.83
N PHE A 88 -3.23 -0.32 14.05
CA PHE A 88 -4.28 0.35 14.83
C PHE A 88 -4.52 -0.32 16.19
N GLY A 89 -4.31 -1.63 16.29
CA GLY A 89 -4.33 -2.38 17.55
C GLY A 89 -5.72 -2.56 18.17
N GLU A 90 -6.79 -2.46 17.38
CA GLU A 90 -8.14 -2.68 17.90
C GLU A 90 -8.37 -4.18 18.16
N PRO A 91 -8.82 -4.55 19.39
CA PRO A 91 -9.21 -5.92 19.69
C PRO A 91 -10.30 -6.40 18.73
N ILE A 92 -10.17 -7.62 18.20
CA ILE A 92 -11.08 -8.15 17.19
C ILE A 92 -12.54 -8.16 17.66
N GLU A 93 -12.76 -8.35 18.95
CA GLU A 93 -14.09 -8.33 19.58
C GLU A 93 -14.75 -6.95 19.50
N ASN A 94 -13.94 -5.89 19.44
CA ASN A 94 -14.40 -4.50 19.43
C ASN A 94 -14.58 -3.98 18.01
N VAL A 95 -13.93 -4.57 17.02
CA VAL A 95 -13.94 -4.09 15.61
C VAL A 95 -15.37 -3.98 15.04
N ALA A 96 -16.24 -4.94 15.38
CA ALA A 96 -17.64 -4.90 14.94
C ALA A 96 -18.50 -3.82 15.65
N ARG A 97 -18.00 -3.29 16.77
CA ARG A 97 -18.69 -2.34 17.64
C ARG A 97 -17.99 -1.00 17.75
N LEU A 98 -17.04 -0.72 16.84
CA LEU A 98 -16.36 0.57 16.83
C LEU A 98 -17.37 1.70 16.78
N GLY A 99 -17.24 2.64 17.73
CA GLY A 99 -18.05 3.85 17.76
C GLY A 99 -17.67 4.79 16.62
N GLU A 100 -18.62 5.60 16.18
CA GLU A 100 -18.46 6.51 15.04
C GLU A 100 -17.20 7.42 15.12
N PRO A 101 -16.85 8.03 16.27
CA PRO A 101 -15.63 8.84 16.34
C PRO A 101 -14.36 8.04 16.03
N ARG A 102 -14.26 6.82 16.57
CA ARG A 102 -13.07 5.98 16.36
C ARG A 102 -12.98 5.45 14.94
N GLU A 103 -14.12 5.11 14.34
CA GLU A 103 -14.18 4.70 12.93
C GLU A 103 -13.72 5.85 11.99
N GLN A 104 -14.14 7.09 12.28
CA GLN A 104 -13.69 8.28 11.54
C GLN A 104 -12.19 8.53 11.69
N GLU A 105 -11.63 8.39 12.89
CA GLU A 105 -10.18 8.51 13.12
C GLU A 105 -9.39 7.49 12.29
N ILE A 106 -9.85 6.23 12.26
CA ILE A 106 -9.19 5.16 11.49
C ILE A 106 -9.27 5.46 9.99
N HIS A 107 -10.43 5.87 9.48
CA HIS A 107 -10.59 6.28 8.08
C HIS A 107 -9.69 7.47 7.74
N GLY A 108 -9.62 8.46 8.60
CA GLY A 108 -8.74 9.61 8.44
C GLY A 108 -7.26 9.21 8.38
N ALA A 109 -6.82 8.34 9.29
CA ALA A 109 -5.45 7.84 9.32
C ALA A 109 -5.13 7.04 8.04
N ILE A 110 -6.03 6.16 7.58
CA ILE A 110 -5.86 5.41 6.32
C ILE A 110 -5.75 6.36 5.13
N ALA A 111 -6.56 7.41 5.05
CA ALA A 111 -6.50 8.39 3.99
C ALA A 111 -5.17 9.17 3.98
N VAL A 112 -4.63 9.50 5.16
CA VAL A 112 -3.29 10.10 5.28
C VAL A 112 -2.21 9.15 4.76
N LEU A 113 -2.24 7.88 5.18
CA LEU A 113 -1.27 6.87 4.73
C LEU A 113 -1.37 6.62 3.22
N HIS A 114 -2.59 6.57 2.66
CA HIS A 114 -2.82 6.50 1.22
C HIS A 114 -2.12 7.63 0.48
N ALA A 115 -2.33 8.85 0.92
CA ALA A 115 -1.72 10.02 0.29
C ALA A 115 -0.19 10.04 0.42
N VAL A 116 0.36 9.52 1.52
CA VAL A 116 1.82 9.36 1.67
C VAL A 116 2.38 8.43 0.60
N VAL A 117 1.74 7.27 0.38
CA VAL A 117 2.18 6.32 -0.67
C VAL A 117 2.04 6.93 -2.04
N GLN A 118 0.91 7.55 -2.34
CA GLN A 118 0.64 8.14 -3.64
C GLN A 118 1.66 9.21 -4.02
N ARG A 119 2.08 10.02 -3.07
CA ARG A 119 3.01 11.14 -3.32
C ARG A 119 4.49 10.77 -3.20
N ARG A 120 4.83 9.90 -2.26
CA ARG A 120 6.21 9.69 -1.82
C ARG A 120 6.63 8.22 -1.82
N GLY A 121 5.74 7.30 -2.18
CA GLY A 121 6.00 5.87 -2.27
C GLY A 121 5.97 5.12 -0.95
N ILE A 122 6.23 3.81 -1.04
CA ILE A 122 6.11 2.89 0.08
C ILE A 122 7.18 3.11 1.16
N ALA A 123 8.37 3.57 0.79
CA ALA A 123 9.42 3.89 1.77
C ALA A 123 9.00 5.06 2.68
N ALA A 124 8.28 6.05 2.14
CA ALA A 124 7.76 7.16 2.94
C ALA A 124 6.61 6.71 3.87
N LEU A 125 5.79 5.73 3.46
CA LEU A 125 4.83 5.09 4.35
C LEU A 125 5.53 4.45 5.55
N ALA A 126 6.60 3.69 5.30
CA ALA A 126 7.36 3.07 6.37
C ALA A 126 7.97 4.12 7.31
N ALA A 127 8.57 5.18 6.76
CA ALA A 127 9.09 6.28 7.56
C ALA A 127 8.01 6.96 8.40
N HIS A 128 6.79 7.15 7.86
CA HIS A 128 5.65 7.71 8.58
C HIS A 128 5.19 6.81 9.73
N ILE A 129 5.06 5.50 9.49
CA ILE A 129 4.69 4.51 10.51
C ILE A 129 5.77 4.45 11.61
N MET A 130 7.05 4.44 11.24
CA MET A 130 8.17 4.36 12.18
C MET A 130 8.41 5.67 12.93
N ALA A 131 7.88 6.80 12.46
CA ALA A 131 7.90 8.07 13.18
C ALA A 131 6.76 8.20 14.22
N ASP A 132 5.74 7.34 14.16
CA ASP A 132 4.65 7.31 15.15
C ASP A 132 5.04 6.39 16.34
N PRO A 133 5.32 6.95 17.55
CA PRO A 133 5.75 6.16 18.69
C PRO A 133 4.73 5.10 19.13
N GLU A 134 3.43 5.38 18.90
CA GLU A 134 2.37 4.47 19.30
C GLU A 134 2.25 3.28 18.34
N MET A 135 2.39 3.51 17.04
CA MET A 135 2.47 2.44 16.04
C MET A 135 3.70 1.56 16.28
N VAL A 136 4.86 2.17 16.45
CA VAL A 136 6.12 1.44 16.76
C VAL A 136 5.98 0.62 18.03
N ARG A 137 5.41 1.19 19.10
CA ARG A 137 5.18 0.47 20.35
C ARG A 137 4.28 -0.76 20.12
N ARG A 138 3.20 -0.64 19.34
CA ARG A 138 2.31 -1.76 19.01
C ARG A 138 3.04 -2.83 18.20
N ILE A 139 3.84 -2.46 17.21
CA ILE A 139 4.64 -3.40 16.41
C ILE A 139 5.65 -4.13 17.31
N ALA A 140 6.35 -3.40 18.19
CA ALA A 140 7.40 -3.95 19.05
C ALA A 140 6.87 -4.72 20.27
N THR A 141 5.60 -4.52 20.68
CA THR A 141 5.05 -5.15 21.87
C THR A 141 4.73 -6.64 21.63
N GLY A 142 5.05 -7.48 22.61
CA GLY A 142 4.75 -8.90 22.60
C GLY A 142 5.90 -9.78 22.07
N ALA A 143 5.66 -11.10 22.05
CA ALA A 143 6.65 -12.08 21.60
C ALA A 143 7.01 -11.85 20.11
N GLY A 144 8.28 -11.60 19.84
CA GLY A 144 8.80 -11.39 18.48
C GLY A 144 8.61 -9.98 17.94
N GLY A 145 8.51 -8.95 18.80
CA GLY A 145 8.40 -7.56 18.40
C GLY A 145 9.56 -7.08 17.51
N ASP A 146 10.79 -7.36 17.90
CA ASP A 146 11.99 -7.05 17.12
C ASP A 146 11.91 -7.70 15.72
N ARG A 147 11.46 -8.94 15.68
CA ARG A 147 11.26 -9.66 14.43
C ARG A 147 10.21 -9.02 13.52
N ARG A 148 9.13 -8.48 14.08
CA ARG A 148 8.10 -7.78 13.27
C ARG A 148 8.63 -6.53 12.62
N ILE A 149 9.51 -5.77 13.30
CA ILE A 149 10.15 -4.58 12.75
C ILE A 149 11.03 -4.97 11.55
N VAL A 150 11.82 -6.05 11.69
CA VAL A 150 12.69 -6.54 10.60
C VAL A 150 11.85 -7.07 9.43
N ASP A 151 10.82 -7.88 9.69
CA ASP A 151 9.92 -8.37 8.64
C ASP A 151 9.19 -7.22 7.94
N PHE A 152 8.74 -6.19 8.68
CA PHE A 152 8.14 -4.98 8.11
C PHE A 152 9.10 -4.26 7.18
N SER A 153 10.31 -3.98 7.66
CA SER A 153 11.33 -3.29 6.88
C SER A 153 11.69 -4.06 5.61
N HIS A 154 11.80 -5.39 5.70
CA HIS A 154 12.11 -6.23 4.56
C HIS A 154 10.97 -6.23 3.50
N VAL A 155 9.71 -6.40 3.91
CA VAL A 155 8.57 -6.33 2.97
C VAL A 155 8.47 -4.95 2.31
N VAL A 156 8.67 -3.87 3.07
CA VAL A 156 8.70 -2.51 2.53
C VAL A 156 9.83 -2.33 1.52
N GLU A 157 11.02 -2.85 1.79
CA GLU A 157 12.16 -2.78 0.87
C GLU A 157 11.83 -3.49 -0.46
N LEU A 158 11.28 -4.71 -0.39
CA LEU A 158 10.87 -5.45 -1.59
C LEU A 158 9.83 -4.69 -2.42
N LEU A 159 8.86 -4.07 -1.77
CA LEU A 159 7.84 -3.26 -2.44
C LEU A 159 8.42 -1.96 -3.00
N ASN A 160 9.35 -1.33 -2.27
CA ASN A 160 10.02 -0.12 -2.73
C ASN A 160 10.84 -0.38 -4.00
N ASP A 161 11.57 -1.49 -4.04
CA ASP A 161 12.33 -1.91 -5.22
C ASP A 161 11.40 -2.21 -6.39
N ALA A 162 10.28 -2.92 -6.15
CA ALA A 162 9.29 -3.23 -7.17
C ALA A 162 8.62 -1.98 -7.75
N THR A 163 8.42 -0.94 -6.95
CA THR A 163 7.83 0.35 -7.39
C THR A 163 8.88 1.37 -7.81
N ALA A 164 10.16 0.98 -7.89
CA ALA A 164 11.29 1.86 -8.21
C ALA A 164 11.39 3.11 -7.30
N GLY A 165 10.93 3.01 -6.06
CA GLY A 165 10.98 4.08 -5.05
C GLY A 165 10.13 5.31 -5.35
N ARG A 166 9.22 5.24 -6.35
CA ARG A 166 8.37 6.37 -6.73
C ARG A 166 7.02 6.36 -5.98
N GLY A 167 6.36 7.50 -5.96
CA GLY A 167 4.95 7.58 -5.57
C GLY A 167 4.08 6.84 -6.59
N CYS A 168 3.13 6.04 -6.11
CA CYS A 168 2.24 5.25 -6.95
C CYS A 168 0.92 5.00 -6.22
N HIS A 169 -0.11 4.58 -6.97
CA HIS A 169 -1.38 4.20 -6.36
C HIS A 169 -1.25 2.95 -5.47
N ALA A 170 -2.03 2.88 -4.40
CA ALA A 170 -2.07 1.72 -3.51
C ALA A 170 -2.40 0.41 -4.27
N ARG A 171 -3.19 0.47 -5.34
CA ARG A 171 -3.48 -0.66 -6.23
C ARG A 171 -2.19 -1.22 -6.88
N GLU A 172 -1.31 -0.37 -7.38
CA GLU A 172 -0.03 -0.79 -7.97
C GLU A 172 0.85 -1.49 -6.92
N VAL A 173 0.89 -0.96 -5.70
CA VAL A 173 1.61 -1.61 -4.59
C VAL A 173 1.02 -2.98 -4.26
N LEU A 174 -0.32 -3.12 -4.28
CA LEU A 174 -1.02 -4.40 -4.06
C LEU A 174 -0.72 -5.43 -5.16
N GLU A 175 -0.66 -5.01 -6.42
CA GLU A 175 -0.28 -5.88 -7.53
C GLU A 175 1.15 -6.41 -7.33
N HIS A 176 2.10 -5.56 -6.98
CA HIS A 176 3.46 -5.97 -6.64
C HIS A 176 3.52 -6.86 -5.41
N PHE A 177 2.75 -6.56 -4.36
CA PHE A 177 2.64 -7.41 -3.18
C PHE A 177 2.16 -8.82 -3.55
N THR A 178 1.11 -8.91 -4.37
CA THR A 178 0.55 -10.19 -4.83
C THR A 178 1.55 -10.98 -5.67
N ALA A 179 2.28 -10.29 -6.56
CA ALA A 179 3.33 -10.91 -7.37
C ALA A 179 4.50 -11.45 -6.51
N LEU A 180 4.93 -10.70 -5.49
CA LEU A 180 5.96 -11.16 -4.53
C LEU A 180 5.47 -12.35 -3.69
N ALA A 181 4.22 -12.34 -3.22
CA ALA A 181 3.63 -13.42 -2.45
C ALA A 181 3.46 -14.72 -3.27
N ALA A 182 3.32 -14.61 -4.59
CA ALA A 182 3.21 -15.74 -5.51
C ALA A 182 4.56 -16.36 -5.89
N GLN A 183 5.69 -15.73 -5.54
CA GLN A 183 7.02 -16.27 -5.84
C GLN A 183 7.31 -17.57 -5.07
N ASP A 184 8.22 -18.39 -5.61
CA ASP A 184 8.69 -19.57 -4.90
C ASP A 184 9.24 -19.16 -3.53
N LYS A 185 8.74 -19.79 -2.47
CA LYS A 185 9.17 -19.55 -1.07
C LYS A 185 10.67 -19.75 -0.84
N LYS A 186 11.34 -20.44 -1.75
CA LYS A 186 12.79 -20.67 -1.75
C LYS A 186 13.57 -19.59 -2.51
N ALA A 187 12.88 -18.65 -3.16
CA ALA A 187 13.56 -17.53 -3.80
C ALA A 187 14.31 -16.70 -2.74
N GLU A 188 15.58 -16.48 -2.95
CA GLU A 188 16.47 -15.76 -2.04
C GLU A 188 15.90 -14.37 -1.68
N LEU A 189 15.28 -13.71 -2.65
CA LEU A 189 14.69 -12.39 -2.51
C LEU A 189 13.61 -12.31 -1.42
N VAL A 190 12.69 -13.28 -1.36
CA VAL A 190 11.59 -13.31 -0.38
C VAL A 190 11.89 -14.17 0.83
N SER A 191 13.09 -14.77 0.91
CA SER A 191 13.52 -15.53 2.07
C SER A 191 13.71 -14.60 3.26
N ARG A 192 13.19 -15.00 4.41
CA ARG A 192 13.33 -14.21 5.65
C ARG A 192 14.79 -13.95 5.96
N ARG A 193 15.15 -12.69 6.15
CA ARG A 193 16.49 -12.31 6.58
C ARG A 193 16.78 -12.83 7.97
N ILE A 194 17.98 -13.35 8.13
CA ILE A 194 18.52 -13.75 9.43
C ILE A 194 19.21 -12.50 10.00
N GLU A 195 18.87 -12.17 11.23
CA GLU A 195 19.67 -11.22 11.99
C GLU A 195 21.00 -11.88 12.33
N SER A 196 22.01 -11.72 11.48
CA SER A 196 23.33 -12.36 11.66
C SER A 196 24.04 -11.95 12.95
N ASP A 197 23.65 -10.83 13.55
CA ASP A 197 24.19 -10.31 14.80
C ASP A 197 23.27 -10.54 16.01
N ALA A 198 22.14 -11.22 15.84
CA ALA A 198 21.25 -11.49 16.96
C ALA A 198 21.90 -12.48 17.92
N GLU A 199 21.96 -12.12 19.21
CA GLU A 199 22.28 -13.04 20.32
C GLU A 199 21.16 -14.09 20.48
N ALA A 200 20.94 -14.93 19.46
CA ALA A 200 19.81 -15.83 19.34
C ALA A 200 20.25 -17.27 19.06
N VAL A 201 19.50 -18.23 19.59
CA VAL A 201 19.66 -19.66 19.27
C VAL A 201 19.23 -19.90 17.84
N THR A 202 20.10 -20.44 17.00
CA THR A 202 19.79 -20.81 15.62
C THR A 202 19.05 -22.14 15.58
N ILE A 203 17.91 -22.21 14.90
CA ILE A 203 17.15 -23.44 14.67
C ILE A 203 17.11 -23.70 13.17
N MET A 204 17.60 -24.86 12.73
CA MET A 204 17.61 -25.20 11.31
C MET A 204 17.41 -26.68 11.06
N THR A 205 17.10 -27.04 9.81
CA THR A 205 17.04 -28.44 9.44
C THR A 205 18.45 -29.03 9.28
N VAL A 206 18.60 -30.34 9.51
CA VAL A 206 19.87 -31.04 9.29
C VAL A 206 20.39 -30.84 7.86
N HIS A 207 19.49 -30.74 6.87
CA HIS A 207 19.88 -30.49 5.48
C HIS A 207 20.47 -29.08 5.29
N ALA A 208 19.88 -28.08 5.91
CA ALA A 208 20.37 -26.70 5.84
C ALA A 208 21.73 -26.55 6.54
N ALA A 209 21.99 -27.32 7.56
CA ALA A 209 23.26 -27.30 8.31
C ALA A 209 24.46 -27.94 7.57
N LYS A 210 24.25 -28.49 6.37
CA LYS A 210 25.34 -29.10 5.59
C LYS A 210 26.39 -28.05 5.19
N GLY A 211 27.63 -28.28 5.64
CA GLY A 211 28.75 -27.35 5.38
C GLY A 211 28.95 -26.27 6.46
N LEU A 212 28.04 -26.14 7.43
CA LEU A 212 28.16 -25.22 8.55
C LEU A 212 28.73 -25.92 9.79
N GLN A 213 29.26 -25.15 10.74
CA GLN A 213 29.73 -25.63 12.06
C GLN A 213 29.27 -24.65 13.15
N PHE A 214 29.03 -25.19 14.35
CA PHE A 214 28.54 -24.41 15.49
C PHE A 214 29.23 -24.86 16.78
N PRO A 215 29.55 -23.96 17.71
CA PRO A 215 30.17 -24.29 18.97
C PRO A 215 29.37 -25.34 19.77
N CYS A 216 28.05 -25.24 19.80
CA CYS A 216 27.18 -26.18 20.49
C CYS A 216 26.00 -26.58 19.58
N VAL A 217 25.74 -27.87 19.44
CA VAL A 217 24.63 -28.38 18.64
C VAL A 217 23.69 -29.23 19.50
N VAL A 218 22.40 -28.96 19.39
CA VAL A 218 21.33 -29.78 19.99
C VAL A 218 20.60 -30.51 18.87
N VAL A 219 20.70 -31.84 18.84
CA VAL A 219 20.02 -32.66 17.83
C VAL A 219 18.69 -33.14 18.38
N VAL A 220 17.61 -32.73 17.75
CA VAL A 220 16.24 -33.07 18.11
C VAL A 220 15.66 -34.02 17.07
N ASP A 221 14.82 -34.98 17.48
CA ASP A 221 14.05 -35.87 16.58
C ASP A 221 14.90 -36.77 15.69
N ALA A 222 16.09 -37.15 16.17
CA ALA A 222 16.97 -38.10 15.48
C ALA A 222 16.48 -39.56 15.53
N TRP A 223 15.45 -39.84 16.33
CA TRP A 223 15.01 -41.19 16.72
C TRP A 223 13.75 -41.67 16.01
N ASN A 224 13.00 -40.82 15.33
CA ASN A 224 11.67 -41.19 14.81
C ASN A 224 11.67 -41.31 13.28
N PRO A 225 11.80 -42.55 12.75
CA PRO A 225 11.55 -42.79 11.33
C PRO A 225 10.03 -42.63 11.10
N LYS A 226 9.58 -41.55 10.49
CA LYS A 226 8.21 -41.50 9.95
C LYS A 226 8.11 -42.56 8.85
N ALA A 227 7.41 -43.65 9.13
CA ALA A 227 6.95 -44.53 8.08
C ALA A 227 6.04 -43.70 7.11
N SER A 228 6.41 -43.65 5.87
CA SER A 228 5.64 -43.00 4.81
C SER A 228 4.44 -43.88 4.45
N ALA A 229 3.39 -43.84 5.30
CA ALA A 229 2.14 -44.52 4.97
C ALA A 229 1.43 -43.83 3.83
N GLY A 230 1.19 -44.53 2.74
CA GLY A 230 0.29 -44.09 1.66
C GLY A 230 0.94 -43.36 0.45
N ARG A 231 2.25 -43.37 0.31
CA ARG A 231 2.92 -42.94 -0.94
C ARG A 231 3.38 -44.15 -1.74
N PRO A 232 3.41 -44.09 -3.10
CA PRO A 232 4.05 -45.15 -3.90
C PRO A 232 5.49 -45.32 -3.43
N GLU A 233 5.90 -46.58 -3.12
CA GLU A 233 7.22 -46.83 -2.61
C GLU A 233 8.24 -46.80 -3.73
N VAL A 234 9.27 -45.93 -3.60
CA VAL A 234 10.36 -45.82 -4.56
C VAL A 234 11.59 -46.52 -4.03
N PHE A 235 12.16 -47.45 -4.80
CA PHE A 235 13.34 -48.21 -4.42
C PHE A 235 14.27 -48.44 -5.63
N HIS A 236 15.49 -48.84 -5.35
CA HIS A 236 16.46 -49.18 -6.40
C HIS A 236 16.71 -50.71 -6.43
N ARG A 237 16.69 -51.30 -7.63
CA ARG A 237 17.03 -52.66 -7.85
C ARG A 237 17.97 -52.79 -9.07
N ALA A 238 19.15 -53.35 -8.87
CA ALA A 238 20.18 -53.49 -9.92
C ALA A 238 20.47 -52.16 -10.66
N GLY A 239 20.57 -51.04 -9.94
CA GLY A 239 20.85 -49.71 -10.51
C GLY A 239 19.65 -49.01 -11.15
N THR A 240 18.49 -49.65 -11.24
CA THR A 240 17.26 -49.07 -11.78
C THR A 240 16.37 -48.54 -10.67
N ARG A 241 15.86 -47.31 -10.79
CA ARG A 241 14.87 -46.74 -9.89
C ARG A 241 13.47 -47.24 -10.26
N LEU A 242 12.84 -47.92 -9.31
CA LEU A 242 11.53 -48.54 -9.44
C LEU A 242 10.54 -47.84 -8.50
N MET A 243 9.26 -47.81 -8.88
CA MET A 243 8.17 -47.28 -8.06
C MET A 243 7.09 -48.36 -7.95
N ASP A 244 6.72 -48.72 -6.72
CA ASP A 244 5.54 -49.56 -6.47
C ASP A 244 4.31 -48.65 -6.39
N ILE A 245 3.44 -48.78 -7.35
CA ILE A 245 2.19 -47.97 -7.44
C ILE A 245 1.03 -48.59 -6.63
N GLY A 246 1.28 -49.65 -5.86
CA GLY A 246 0.31 -50.18 -4.86
C GLY A 246 -0.89 -50.91 -5.43
N GLN A 247 -0.90 -51.27 -6.72
CA GLN A 247 -1.97 -52.08 -7.33
C GLN A 247 -1.72 -53.61 -7.25
N ALA A 248 -0.53 -54.01 -6.89
CA ALA A 248 -0.23 -55.38 -6.67
C ALA A 248 -0.61 -55.80 -5.24
N ILE A 249 -1.17 -56.98 -5.11
CA ILE A 249 -1.62 -57.68 -3.90
C ILE A 249 -0.84 -57.19 -2.66
N PRO A 250 -1.47 -56.56 -1.65
CA PRO A 250 -0.77 -55.87 -0.54
C PRO A 250 0.22 -56.70 0.26
N ASN A 251 0.17 -58.01 0.14
CA ASN A 251 1.05 -58.98 0.86
C ASN A 251 1.76 -59.98 -0.07
N GLY A 252 1.80 -59.72 -1.39
CA GLY A 252 2.59 -60.55 -2.30
C GLY A 252 4.12 -60.35 -2.10
N ASP A 253 4.91 -61.31 -2.54
CA ASP A 253 6.37 -61.27 -2.35
C ASP A 253 7.06 -60.06 -2.96
N ILE A 254 6.52 -59.54 -4.07
CA ILE A 254 7.04 -58.35 -4.73
C ILE A 254 6.80 -57.10 -3.87
N GLY A 255 5.58 -56.94 -3.29
CA GLY A 255 5.24 -55.80 -2.44
C GLY A 255 6.03 -55.80 -1.10
N ARG A 256 6.33 -56.97 -0.53
CA ARG A 256 7.21 -57.09 0.65
C ARG A 256 8.64 -56.65 0.29
N THR A 257 9.19 -57.19 -0.79
CA THR A 257 10.53 -56.86 -1.27
C THR A 257 10.69 -55.35 -1.59
N ALA A 258 9.68 -54.73 -2.21
CA ALA A 258 9.68 -53.31 -2.51
C ALA A 258 9.71 -52.46 -1.23
N ARG A 259 8.85 -52.80 -0.24
CA ARG A 259 8.83 -52.13 1.06
C ARG A 259 10.13 -52.27 1.83
N ASP A 260 10.70 -53.48 1.87
CA ASP A 260 11.97 -53.72 2.57
C ASP A 260 13.12 -52.98 1.88
N ALA A 261 13.15 -52.93 0.55
CA ALA A 261 14.14 -52.18 -0.19
C ALA A 261 13.98 -50.65 0.00
N ALA A 262 12.75 -50.14 -0.03
CA ALA A 262 12.46 -48.73 0.24
C ALA A 262 12.85 -48.36 1.68
N ARG A 263 12.49 -49.18 2.66
CA ARG A 263 12.86 -49.01 4.09
C ARG A 263 14.38 -49.03 4.27
N THR A 264 15.09 -49.90 3.57
CA THR A 264 16.55 -49.95 3.63
C THR A 264 17.16 -48.66 3.07
N ALA A 265 16.67 -48.18 1.92
CA ALA A 265 17.14 -46.93 1.33
C ALA A 265 16.84 -45.69 2.22
N GLU A 266 15.66 -45.68 2.84
CA GLU A 266 15.28 -44.62 3.78
C GLU A 266 16.17 -44.64 5.04
N ASN A 267 16.47 -45.81 5.56
CA ASN A 267 17.39 -45.99 6.69
C ASN A 267 18.82 -45.54 6.36
N GLU A 268 19.30 -45.79 5.15
CA GLU A 268 20.61 -45.33 4.71
C GLU A 268 20.67 -43.81 4.59
N GLU A 269 19.61 -43.18 4.09
CA GLU A 269 19.50 -41.73 4.03
C GLU A 269 19.47 -41.11 5.45
N LEU A 270 18.71 -41.71 6.35
CA LEU A 270 18.63 -41.25 7.73
C LEU A 270 19.99 -41.40 8.46
N ARG A 271 20.76 -42.44 8.17
CA ARG A 271 22.14 -42.58 8.67
C ARG A 271 23.04 -41.43 8.20
N ARG A 272 22.93 -41.07 6.91
CA ARG A 272 23.68 -39.91 6.35
C ARG A 272 23.28 -38.60 7.03
N LEU A 273 22.00 -38.40 7.29
CA LEU A 273 21.51 -37.21 8.02
C LEU A 273 22.02 -37.15 9.46
N ILE A 274 22.01 -38.31 10.19
CA ILE A 274 22.55 -38.36 11.54
C ILE A 274 24.06 -38.06 11.51
N TYR A 275 24.80 -38.64 10.56
CA TYR A 275 26.22 -38.33 10.39
C TYR A 275 26.47 -36.85 10.20
N VAL A 276 25.70 -36.18 9.32
CA VAL A 276 25.79 -34.73 9.13
C VAL A 276 25.53 -34.03 10.46
N ALA A 277 24.46 -34.36 11.18
CA ALA A 277 24.10 -33.70 12.43
C ALA A 277 25.18 -33.81 13.50
N VAL A 278 25.77 -35.00 13.70
CA VAL A 278 26.78 -35.23 14.74
C VAL A 278 28.17 -34.69 14.38
N THR A 279 28.39 -34.33 13.13
CA THR A 279 29.66 -33.71 12.67
C THR A 279 29.59 -32.18 12.57
N ARG A 280 28.47 -31.54 12.98
CA ARG A 280 28.36 -30.06 12.97
C ARG A 280 28.91 -29.39 14.22
N PRO A 281 28.91 -30.03 15.44
CA PRO A 281 29.42 -29.34 16.61
C PRO A 281 30.95 -29.20 16.59
N GLU A 282 31.45 -28.03 17.06
CA GLU A 282 32.86 -27.77 17.29
C GLU A 282 33.31 -28.25 18.71
N HIS A 283 32.44 -28.02 19.71
CA HIS A 283 32.79 -28.20 21.10
C HIS A 283 31.83 -29.10 21.88
N HIS A 284 30.52 -28.97 21.67
CA HIS A 284 29.50 -29.66 22.46
C HIS A 284 28.34 -30.15 21.60
N ILE A 285 27.90 -31.39 21.89
CA ILE A 285 26.70 -31.94 21.28
C ILE A 285 25.73 -32.43 22.34
N CYS A 286 24.47 -32.09 22.21
CA CYS A 286 23.38 -32.66 23.01
C CYS A 286 22.43 -33.40 22.08
N ILE A 287 22.25 -34.71 22.32
CA ILE A 287 21.34 -35.55 21.54
C ILE A 287 20.18 -35.94 22.42
N LEU A 288 18.96 -35.53 22.03
CA LEU A 288 17.75 -35.93 22.74
C LEU A 288 17.33 -37.31 22.27
N ARG A 289 16.93 -38.17 23.21
CA ARG A 289 16.38 -39.52 22.94
C ARG A 289 15.10 -39.76 23.71
N THR A 290 14.27 -40.67 23.23
CA THR A 290 13.00 -41.05 23.85
C THR A 290 13.03 -42.52 24.30
N ALA A 291 11.95 -42.96 24.96
CA ALA A 291 11.76 -44.37 25.34
C ALA A 291 11.73 -45.30 24.11
N ALA A 292 11.36 -44.80 22.92
CA ALA A 292 11.42 -45.55 21.66
C ALA A 292 12.85 -45.70 21.10
N TRP A 293 13.84 -45.59 21.93
CA TRP A 293 15.27 -45.70 21.60
C TRP A 293 15.63 -46.95 20.84
N GLU A 294 15.02 -48.10 21.18
CA GLU A 294 15.32 -49.41 20.57
C GLU A 294 15.03 -49.45 19.06
N GLU A 295 14.07 -48.64 18.60
CA GLU A 295 13.73 -48.51 17.18
C GLU A 295 14.56 -47.43 16.48
N SER A 296 15.40 -46.70 17.20
CA SER A 296 16.15 -45.56 16.69
C SER A 296 17.40 -45.99 15.94
N LEU A 297 17.61 -45.41 14.75
CA LEU A 297 18.86 -45.54 14.01
C LEU A 297 20.08 -44.95 14.73
N LEU A 298 19.88 -44.05 15.67
CA LEU A 298 20.95 -43.51 16.50
C LEU A 298 21.63 -44.61 17.31
N ARG A 299 20.89 -45.64 17.75
CA ARG A 299 21.46 -46.83 18.40
C ARG A 299 22.46 -47.57 17.51
N VAL A 300 22.14 -47.67 16.21
CA VAL A 300 23.04 -48.32 15.23
C VAL A 300 24.30 -47.49 15.03
N VAL A 301 24.17 -46.16 14.97
CA VAL A 301 25.31 -45.23 14.85
C VAL A 301 26.22 -45.34 16.09
N LEU A 302 25.62 -45.48 17.28
CA LEU A 302 26.37 -45.62 18.53
C LEU A 302 26.81 -47.09 18.81
N ARG A 303 26.64 -48.03 17.85
CA ARG A 303 27.03 -49.41 17.90
C ARG A 303 26.47 -50.19 19.11
N GLN A 304 25.23 -49.90 19.51
CA GLN A 304 24.56 -50.60 20.61
C GLN A 304 23.64 -51.70 20.08
N ALA A 305 23.67 -52.90 20.71
CA ALA A 305 22.80 -54.01 20.37
C ALA A 305 21.36 -53.80 20.90
N PRO A 306 20.32 -54.46 20.32
CA PRO A 306 18.98 -54.47 20.86
C PRO A 306 18.97 -55.00 22.29
N GLY A 307 18.30 -54.30 23.21
CA GLY A 307 18.23 -54.67 24.63
C GLY A 307 19.40 -54.21 25.52
N ASP A 308 20.48 -53.67 24.94
CA ASP A 308 21.56 -53.11 25.73
C ASP A 308 21.14 -51.81 26.40
N ALA A 309 21.35 -51.72 27.71
CA ALA A 309 21.33 -50.42 28.38
C ALA A 309 22.42 -49.51 27.73
N PRO A 310 22.17 -48.22 27.55
CA PRO A 310 23.18 -47.29 27.00
C PRO A 310 24.40 -47.31 27.92
N SER A 311 25.40 -48.12 27.56
CA SER A 311 26.67 -48.20 28.27
C SER A 311 27.68 -47.28 27.56
N ILE A 312 28.38 -46.50 28.33
CA ILE A 312 29.47 -45.65 27.86
C ILE A 312 30.76 -46.41 28.11
N PRO A 313 31.60 -46.68 27.10
CA PRO A 313 32.90 -47.25 27.33
C PRO A 313 33.69 -46.45 28.36
N PRO A 314 34.39 -47.07 29.30
CA PRO A 314 35.12 -46.35 30.36
C PRO A 314 36.07 -45.25 29.85
N GLU A 315 36.69 -45.48 28.71
CA GLU A 315 37.57 -44.52 28.05
C GLU A 315 36.84 -43.26 27.51
N GLN A 316 35.53 -43.35 27.29
CA GLN A 316 34.70 -42.29 26.81
C GLN A 316 33.86 -41.62 27.92
N ALA A 317 33.85 -42.15 29.13
CA ALA A 317 33.05 -41.70 30.26
C ALA A 317 33.38 -40.24 30.67
N ALA A 318 34.59 -39.76 30.39
CA ALA A 318 34.99 -38.40 30.65
C ALA A 318 34.40 -37.40 29.64
N MET A 319 33.99 -37.88 28.45
CA MET A 319 33.47 -37.01 27.34
C MET A 319 31.99 -37.17 27.06
N LEU A 320 31.37 -38.26 27.57
CA LEU A 320 29.98 -38.58 27.28
C LEU A 320 29.18 -38.77 28.59
N ALA A 321 28.12 -37.99 28.78
CA ALA A 321 27.21 -38.09 29.91
C ALA A 321 25.78 -38.41 29.44
N VAL A 322 25.14 -39.39 30.09
CA VAL A 322 23.71 -39.68 29.89
C VAL A 322 22.94 -39.13 31.08
N ARG A 323 21.96 -38.27 30.82
CA ARG A 323 21.10 -37.65 31.84
C ARG A 323 19.63 -37.93 31.56
N SER A 324 18.83 -38.10 32.59
CA SER A 324 17.37 -38.13 32.47
C SER A 324 16.82 -36.73 32.37
N ALA A 325 15.82 -36.52 31.51
CA ALA A 325 15.11 -35.25 31.46
C ALA A 325 14.37 -34.93 32.78
N ALA A 326 14.06 -35.97 33.60
CA ALA A 326 13.45 -35.81 34.92
C ALA A 326 14.42 -35.20 35.95
N ASP A 327 15.73 -35.36 35.73
CA ASP A 327 16.77 -34.87 36.63
C ASP A 327 17.15 -33.40 36.32
N LEU A 328 16.60 -32.83 35.24
CA LEU A 328 16.86 -31.44 34.86
C LEU A 328 15.98 -30.49 35.69
N PRO A 329 16.52 -29.35 36.13
CA PRO A 329 15.74 -28.35 36.84
C PRO A 329 14.62 -27.80 35.95
N ALA A 330 13.51 -27.37 36.58
CA ALA A 330 12.44 -26.74 35.88
C ALA A 330 12.94 -25.48 35.14
N PRO A 331 12.60 -25.26 33.87
CA PRO A 331 13.09 -24.12 33.12
C PRO A 331 12.49 -22.80 33.67
N THR A 332 13.35 -21.84 33.95
CA THR A 332 12.97 -20.48 34.33
C THR A 332 13.17 -19.55 33.14
N PRO A 333 12.44 -18.42 33.06
CA PRO A 333 12.70 -17.42 32.02
C PRO A 333 14.16 -16.98 32.03
N TRP A 334 14.77 -16.99 30.85
CA TRP A 334 16.14 -16.54 30.70
C TRP A 334 16.24 -15.02 30.80
N VAL A 335 17.25 -14.52 31.48
CA VAL A 335 17.55 -13.09 31.57
C VAL A 335 18.79 -12.82 30.78
N GLN A 336 18.68 -11.97 29.77
CA GLN A 336 19.82 -11.56 28.96
C GLN A 336 20.81 -10.80 29.84
N PRO A 337 22.11 -11.17 29.85
CA PRO A 337 23.13 -10.39 30.53
C PRO A 337 23.14 -8.95 29.96
N PRO A 338 23.32 -7.92 30.80
CA PRO A 338 23.39 -6.56 30.29
C PRO A 338 24.52 -6.42 29.29
N THR A 339 24.23 -5.94 28.11
CA THR A 339 25.23 -5.58 27.09
C THR A 339 25.99 -4.35 27.57
N ALA A 340 27.30 -4.45 27.69
CA ALA A 340 28.15 -3.43 28.31
C ALA A 340 28.46 -2.23 27.40
N ASP A 341 28.06 -2.25 26.14
CA ASP A 341 28.36 -1.16 25.22
C ASP A 341 27.28 -0.05 25.29
N PRO A 342 27.65 1.16 25.73
CA PRO A 342 26.72 2.28 25.67
C PRO A 342 26.39 2.57 24.21
N ILE A 343 25.09 2.75 23.91
CA ILE A 343 24.64 3.19 22.60
C ILE A 343 25.24 4.58 22.34
N ALA A 344 26.23 4.65 21.45
CA ALA A 344 26.76 5.92 21.00
C ALA A 344 25.78 6.54 19.99
N VAL A 345 25.24 7.70 20.32
CA VAL A 345 24.42 8.46 19.39
C VAL A 345 25.33 9.01 18.31
N ALA A 346 25.08 8.63 17.05
CA ALA A 346 25.79 9.19 15.92
C ALA A 346 25.59 10.72 15.89
N PRO A 347 26.62 11.52 15.51
CA PRO A 347 26.43 12.95 15.34
C PRO A 347 25.35 13.20 14.29
N ALA A 348 24.52 14.22 14.53
CA ALA A 348 23.49 14.60 13.58
C ALA A 348 24.09 14.82 12.18
N PRO A 349 23.50 14.25 11.12
CA PRO A 349 23.98 14.48 9.78
C PRO A 349 23.91 15.97 9.44
N PRO A 350 24.80 16.50 8.61
CA PRO A 350 24.72 17.89 8.18
C PRO A 350 23.37 18.16 7.53
N PRO A 351 22.79 19.37 7.69
CA PRO A 351 21.49 19.69 7.12
C PRO A 351 21.53 19.52 5.60
N VAL A 352 20.62 18.70 5.09
CA VAL A 352 20.46 18.50 3.65
C VAL A 352 19.93 19.79 3.05
N ARG A 353 20.68 20.44 2.18
CA ARG A 353 20.17 21.57 1.38
C ARG A 353 19.18 21.00 0.36
N GLN A 354 17.91 21.29 0.55
CA GLN A 354 16.90 20.97 -0.46
C GLN A 354 17.15 21.83 -1.70
N THR A 355 17.56 21.19 -2.79
CA THR A 355 17.80 21.86 -4.08
C THR A 355 16.55 21.87 -4.96
N TYR A 356 15.50 21.13 -4.60
CA TYR A 356 14.22 21.10 -5.28
C TYR A 356 13.08 20.97 -4.26
N GLN A 357 11.88 21.37 -4.67
CA GLN A 357 10.66 21.25 -3.87
C GLN A 357 9.63 20.42 -4.65
N ARG A 358 8.84 19.62 -3.95
CA ARG A 358 7.60 19.06 -4.50
C ARG A 358 6.47 20.01 -4.17
N THR A 359 5.65 20.32 -5.16
CA THR A 359 4.51 21.21 -5.01
C THR A 359 3.28 20.66 -5.72
N SER A 360 2.11 21.20 -5.41
CA SER A 360 0.85 20.93 -6.10
C SER A 360 0.14 22.27 -6.37
N TYR A 361 -0.89 22.27 -7.22
CA TYR A 361 -1.65 23.49 -7.46
C TYR A 361 -2.26 24.04 -6.15
N THR A 362 -2.70 23.17 -5.25
CA THR A 362 -3.23 23.52 -3.93
C THR A 362 -2.18 24.14 -3.02
N ALA A 363 -0.96 23.62 -3.02
CA ALA A 363 0.14 24.23 -2.27
C ALA A 363 0.43 25.64 -2.77
N ILE A 364 0.37 25.86 -4.09
CA ILE A 364 0.53 27.18 -4.72
C ILE A 364 -0.62 28.11 -4.30
N ALA A 365 -1.86 27.64 -4.39
CA ALA A 365 -3.04 28.42 -4.00
C ALA A 365 -3.05 28.81 -2.52
N LYS A 366 -2.67 27.87 -1.63
CA LYS A 366 -2.51 28.14 -0.19
C LYS A 366 -1.37 29.12 0.11
N ALA A 367 -0.25 29.02 -0.59
CA ALA A 367 0.84 29.97 -0.46
C ALA A 367 0.42 31.39 -0.89
N ALA A 368 -0.31 31.50 -2.00
CA ALA A 368 -0.86 32.76 -2.46
C ALA A 368 -1.88 33.37 -1.47
N ALA A 369 -2.77 32.56 -0.90
CA ALA A 369 -3.73 33.01 0.11
C ALA A 369 -3.04 33.55 1.37
N ARG A 370 -1.95 32.92 1.84
CA ARG A 370 -1.14 33.40 2.96
C ARG A 370 -0.44 34.72 2.66
N MET A 371 -0.05 34.94 1.43
CA MET A 371 0.57 36.23 1.02
C MET A 371 -0.47 37.38 0.94
N ALA A 372 -1.71 37.05 0.58
CA ALA A 372 -2.78 38.05 0.44
C ALA A 372 -3.39 38.51 1.77
N ALA A 373 -3.41 37.65 2.79
CA ALA A 373 -3.93 37.95 4.13
C ALA A 373 -3.19 37.13 5.21
N PRO A 374 -2.16 37.68 5.87
CA PRO A 374 -1.49 37.00 6.95
C PRO A 374 -2.48 36.84 8.13
N GLY A 375 -2.97 35.61 8.37
CA GLY A 375 -3.90 35.28 9.45
C GLY A 375 -5.20 34.59 9.02
N PHE A 376 -5.44 34.39 7.73
CA PHE A 376 -6.62 33.68 7.23
C PHE A 376 -6.31 32.18 7.09
N GLU A 377 -6.95 31.34 7.93
CA GLU A 377 -6.96 29.90 7.74
C GLU A 377 -7.93 29.57 6.59
N ALA A 378 -7.40 29.07 5.50
CA ALA A 378 -8.21 28.61 4.37
C ALA A 378 -8.95 27.33 4.80
N GLU A 379 -10.28 27.38 4.79
CA GLU A 379 -11.13 26.20 4.98
C GLU A 379 -10.78 25.07 4.01
N GLY A 380 -10.81 23.83 4.52
CA GLY A 380 -10.38 22.63 3.82
C GLY A 380 -11.10 22.43 2.49
N HIS A 381 -10.32 22.28 1.44
CA HIS A 381 -10.76 22.01 0.08
C HIS A 381 -10.54 20.55 -0.27
N GLY A 382 -11.33 20.03 -1.14
CA GLY A 382 -11.56 18.65 -1.54
C GLY A 382 -10.38 17.68 -1.71
N HIS A 383 -10.68 16.50 -2.15
CA HIS A 383 -9.87 15.27 -2.17
C HIS A 383 -8.44 15.40 -2.70
N ASP A 384 -8.16 16.36 -3.58
CA ASP A 384 -6.82 16.65 -4.12
C ASP A 384 -5.90 17.39 -3.13
N GLU A 385 -6.36 17.65 -1.90
CA GLU A 385 -5.76 18.64 -1.02
C GLU A 385 -5.27 18.06 0.29
N GLN A 386 -4.12 17.40 0.27
CA GLN A 386 -3.39 17.12 1.51
C GLN A 386 -2.20 18.06 1.68
N PRO A 387 -1.95 18.56 2.91
CA PRO A 387 -0.92 19.56 3.15
C PRO A 387 0.49 18.99 2.94
N ALA A 388 1.34 19.79 2.32
CA ALA A 388 2.77 19.59 2.37
C ALA A 388 3.27 19.86 3.79
N ASP A 389 4.03 18.92 4.33
CA ASP A 389 4.79 18.90 5.58
C ASP A 389 4.53 19.98 6.65
N GLY A 390 4.13 19.54 7.84
CA GLY A 390 4.56 20.17 9.12
C GLY A 390 3.62 21.16 9.78
N ALA A 391 2.29 21.02 9.65
CA ALA A 391 1.41 21.79 10.54
C ALA A 391 0.36 20.86 11.20
N THR A 392 0.51 20.68 12.50
CA THR A 392 -0.48 20.09 13.38
C THR A 392 -1.75 20.93 13.35
N ALA A 393 -2.79 20.43 12.70
CA ALA A 393 -4.13 21.02 12.82
C ALA A 393 -4.88 20.34 13.99
N SER A 394 -5.20 21.13 14.99
CA SER A 394 -6.13 20.72 16.06
C SER A 394 -7.55 20.56 15.49
N PRO A 395 -8.28 19.53 15.91
CA PRO A 395 -9.67 19.37 15.51
C PRO A 395 -10.57 20.13 16.48
N THR A 396 -11.24 21.16 16.02
CA THR A 396 -12.36 21.72 16.77
C THR A 396 -13.40 22.27 15.81
N GLU A 397 -14.41 21.46 15.52
CA GLU A 397 -15.77 21.96 15.36
C GLU A 397 -16.77 20.84 15.62
N THR A 398 -17.43 21.00 16.74
CA THR A 398 -18.53 20.18 17.25
C THR A 398 -19.77 20.39 16.38
N ALA A 399 -20.25 19.33 15.74
CA ALA A 399 -21.58 19.29 15.16
C ALA A 399 -22.62 19.21 16.28
N GLY A 400 -23.39 20.26 16.47
CA GLY A 400 -24.58 20.27 17.32
C GLY A 400 -25.70 19.40 16.72
N PRO A 401 -26.63 18.89 17.56
CA PRO A 401 -27.67 17.96 17.14
C PRO A 401 -28.68 18.62 16.20
N ALA A 402 -28.98 17.95 15.08
CA ALA A 402 -29.98 18.37 14.13
C ALA A 402 -31.38 18.30 14.74
N ALA A 403 -32.09 19.42 14.74
CA ALA A 403 -33.53 19.47 15.01
C ALA A 403 -34.29 18.83 13.85
N ALA A 404 -35.17 17.88 14.18
CA ALA A 404 -36.06 17.25 13.22
C ALA A 404 -37.13 18.25 12.74
N GLY A 405 -37.00 18.68 11.49
CA GLY A 405 -38.04 19.40 10.76
C GLY A 405 -38.74 18.48 9.78
N THR A 406 -40.07 18.49 9.76
CA THR A 406 -40.97 17.76 8.88
C THR A 406 -40.61 17.90 7.41
N PRO A 407 -40.67 16.82 6.59
CA PRO A 407 -40.32 16.88 5.20
C PRO A 407 -41.42 17.53 4.38
N ASP A 408 -41.10 18.61 3.69
CA ASP A 408 -41.92 19.13 2.60
C ASP A 408 -41.53 18.40 1.31
N VAL A 409 -42.54 17.79 0.66
CA VAL A 409 -42.37 16.89 -0.48
C VAL A 409 -42.37 17.73 -1.74
N SER A 410 -41.26 18.34 -2.07
CA SER A 410 -40.95 18.83 -3.41
C SER A 410 -39.52 18.51 -3.78
N GLY A 411 -39.32 17.38 -4.42
CA GLY A 411 -38.36 17.04 -5.48
C GLY A 411 -36.86 17.20 -5.31
N PHE A 412 -36.25 17.66 -4.18
CA PHE A 412 -34.81 17.91 -4.12
C PHE A 412 -34.14 17.49 -2.81
N THR A 413 -34.02 16.19 -2.61
CA THR A 413 -33.22 15.58 -1.50
C THR A 413 -31.70 15.76 -1.64
N ILE A 414 -31.19 16.19 -2.80
CA ILE A 414 -29.74 16.36 -3.10
C ILE A 414 -29.10 17.44 -2.20
N HIS A 415 -29.85 18.47 -1.88
CA HIS A 415 -29.34 19.57 -1.06
C HIS A 415 -29.21 19.26 0.42
N THR A 416 -29.86 18.18 0.89
CA THR A 416 -29.77 17.69 2.27
C THR A 416 -28.56 16.78 2.50
N LEU A 417 -27.90 16.30 1.42
CA LEU A 417 -26.72 15.44 1.54
C LEU A 417 -25.60 16.15 2.33
N PRO A 418 -24.86 15.42 3.18
CA PRO A 418 -23.71 15.97 3.89
C PRO A 418 -22.75 16.70 2.95
N ALA A 419 -22.08 17.73 3.42
CA ALA A 419 -20.95 18.35 2.73
C ALA A 419 -19.65 17.90 3.40
N GLY A 420 -18.56 17.83 2.65
CA GLY A 420 -17.23 17.52 3.19
C GLY A 420 -16.43 16.60 2.28
N THR A 421 -15.16 16.50 2.61
CA THR A 421 -14.15 15.74 1.83
C THR A 421 -14.50 14.26 1.69
N ALA A 422 -15.10 13.65 2.74
CA ALA A 422 -15.49 12.24 2.72
C ALA A 422 -16.53 11.92 1.64
N LEU A 423 -17.51 12.82 1.41
CA LEU A 423 -18.48 12.65 0.33
C LEU A 423 -17.82 12.79 -1.04
N GLY A 424 -16.88 13.73 -1.16
CA GLY A 424 -16.07 13.90 -2.37
C GLY A 424 -15.33 12.63 -2.75
N SER A 425 -14.58 12.06 -1.80
CA SER A 425 -13.82 10.81 -2.01
C SER A 425 -14.70 9.68 -2.52
N ILE A 426 -15.84 9.47 -1.86
CA ILE A 426 -16.77 8.40 -2.27
C ILE A 426 -17.33 8.65 -3.68
N ALA A 427 -17.61 9.92 -4.03
CA ALA A 427 -18.06 10.26 -5.37
C ALA A 427 -17.00 9.94 -6.43
N HIS A 428 -15.72 10.27 -6.19
CA HIS A 428 -14.62 9.94 -7.10
C HIS A 428 -14.44 8.43 -7.25
N ASP A 429 -14.45 7.65 -6.15
CA ASP A 429 -14.38 6.18 -6.19
C ASP A 429 -15.53 5.59 -7.04
N ILE A 430 -16.73 6.20 -7.00
CA ILE A 430 -17.86 5.77 -7.81
C ILE A 430 -17.62 6.09 -9.28
N PHE A 431 -17.23 7.34 -9.63
CA PHE A 431 -16.95 7.73 -11.01
C PHE A 431 -15.86 6.83 -11.64
N GLU A 432 -14.85 6.45 -10.88
CA GLU A 432 -13.82 5.51 -11.33
C GLU A 432 -14.38 4.11 -11.63
N THR A 433 -15.29 3.62 -10.77
CA THR A 433 -15.80 2.23 -10.83
C THR A 433 -16.88 2.03 -11.88
N LEU A 434 -17.61 3.10 -12.28
CA LEU A 434 -18.74 3.00 -13.22
C LEU A 434 -18.33 2.40 -14.57
N ALA A 435 -19.06 1.37 -15.03
CA ALA A 435 -18.91 0.75 -16.33
C ALA A 435 -20.04 1.19 -17.26
N LEU A 436 -19.88 2.35 -17.93
CA LEU A 436 -20.87 2.96 -18.82
C LEU A 436 -20.38 2.93 -20.28
N GLY A 437 -21.23 3.40 -21.20
CA GLY A 437 -20.87 3.51 -22.61
C GLY A 437 -22.03 4.06 -23.46
N PRO A 438 -21.78 4.45 -24.71
CA PRO A 438 -22.73 5.22 -25.54
C PRO A 438 -24.03 4.47 -25.88
N GLU A 439 -24.05 3.15 -25.79
CA GLU A 439 -25.22 2.31 -26.11
C GLU A 439 -26.05 1.93 -24.89
N VAL A 440 -25.65 2.42 -23.69
CA VAL A 440 -26.36 2.08 -22.45
C VAL A 440 -27.58 2.98 -22.28
N PRO A 441 -28.82 2.43 -22.25
CA PRO A 441 -30.01 3.24 -22.02
C PRO A 441 -29.97 3.94 -20.65
N GLU A 442 -30.62 5.12 -20.55
CA GLU A 442 -30.64 5.91 -19.31
C GLU A 442 -31.07 5.12 -18.08
N ALA A 443 -32.13 4.31 -18.21
CA ALA A 443 -32.59 3.45 -17.10
C ALA A 443 -31.53 2.46 -16.61
N ALA A 444 -30.74 1.91 -17.55
CA ALA A 444 -29.63 1.03 -17.21
C ALA A 444 -28.44 1.79 -16.60
N VAL A 445 -28.16 3.02 -17.05
CA VAL A 445 -27.18 3.90 -16.39
C VAL A 445 -27.57 4.15 -14.95
N ARG A 446 -28.82 4.53 -14.68
CA ARG A 446 -29.32 4.75 -13.31
C ARG A 446 -29.24 3.48 -12.45
N ALA A 447 -29.56 2.32 -13.01
CA ALA A 447 -29.44 1.04 -12.30
C ALA A 447 -28.00 0.69 -11.98
N GLU A 448 -27.08 0.91 -12.92
CA GLU A 448 -25.64 0.67 -12.71
C GLU A 448 -25.07 1.61 -11.63
N VAL A 449 -25.39 2.91 -11.68
CA VAL A 449 -25.01 3.86 -10.65
C VAL A 449 -25.52 3.44 -9.28
N ALA A 450 -26.79 3.05 -9.17
CA ALA A 450 -27.38 2.58 -7.92
C ALA A 450 -26.72 1.30 -7.39
N ARG A 451 -26.26 0.42 -8.28
CA ARG A 451 -25.47 -0.77 -7.92
C ARG A 451 -24.12 -0.39 -7.34
N VAL A 452 -23.37 0.43 -8.08
CA VAL A 452 -22.00 0.86 -7.68
C VAL A 452 -22.04 1.68 -6.40
N VAL A 453 -23.03 2.59 -6.24
CA VAL A 453 -23.21 3.35 -4.99
C VAL A 453 -23.39 2.42 -3.79
N ARG A 454 -24.19 1.37 -3.91
CA ARG A 454 -24.38 0.39 -2.81
C ARG A 454 -23.12 -0.40 -2.49
N GLU A 455 -22.28 -0.66 -3.48
CA GLU A 455 -21.00 -1.37 -3.29
C GLU A 455 -19.92 -0.47 -2.69
N VAL A 456 -19.83 0.80 -3.11
CA VAL A 456 -18.74 1.72 -2.79
C VAL A 456 -19.10 2.58 -1.58
N ALA A 457 -20.32 3.13 -1.51
CA ALA A 457 -20.74 4.06 -0.46
C ALA A 457 -21.15 3.34 0.83
N THR A 458 -20.22 2.68 1.47
CA THR A 458 -20.47 1.91 2.72
C THR A 458 -20.33 2.74 3.99
N ALA A 459 -20.02 4.03 3.88
CA ALA A 459 -19.87 4.93 5.00
C ALA A 459 -21.18 5.11 5.78
N ARG A 460 -21.09 5.09 7.12
CA ARG A 460 -22.26 5.09 8.01
C ARG A 460 -23.14 6.34 7.85
N PHE A 461 -22.51 7.49 7.61
CA PHE A 461 -23.21 8.78 7.44
C PHE A 461 -24.03 8.87 6.13
N LEU A 462 -23.81 7.98 5.17
CA LEU A 462 -24.57 7.90 3.91
C LEU A 462 -25.69 6.87 3.94
N ARG A 463 -25.78 6.06 4.98
CA ARG A 463 -26.73 4.92 5.03
C ARG A 463 -28.17 5.33 4.74
N ASP A 464 -28.60 6.45 5.30
CA ASP A 464 -29.96 6.96 5.15
C ASP A 464 -30.14 7.83 3.89
N HIS A 465 -29.08 8.03 3.10
CA HIS A 465 -29.04 8.92 1.95
C HIS A 465 -28.59 8.23 0.64
N LEU A 466 -28.44 6.91 0.64
CA LEU A 466 -27.89 6.17 -0.51
C LEU A 466 -28.69 6.40 -1.80
N ASP A 467 -30.01 6.42 -1.75
CA ASP A 467 -30.85 6.63 -2.93
C ASP A 467 -30.72 8.07 -3.46
N ALA A 468 -30.69 9.06 -2.57
CA ALA A 468 -30.48 10.46 -2.96
C ALA A 468 -29.06 10.68 -3.54
N PHE A 469 -28.07 10.02 -2.96
CA PHE A 469 -26.70 10.07 -3.46
C PHE A 469 -26.57 9.37 -4.83
N ALA A 470 -27.21 8.19 -5.00
CA ALA A 470 -27.26 7.51 -6.28
C ALA A 470 -27.96 8.33 -7.36
N ALA A 471 -29.06 9.01 -7.01
CA ALA A 471 -29.76 9.91 -7.94
C ALA A 471 -28.85 11.09 -8.37
N MET A 472 -28.14 11.72 -7.43
CA MET A 472 -27.20 12.80 -7.72
C MET A 472 -26.08 12.37 -8.67
N ILE A 473 -25.47 11.21 -8.43
CA ILE A 473 -24.40 10.71 -9.31
C ILE A 473 -24.97 10.31 -10.68
N ALA A 474 -26.14 9.68 -10.72
CA ALA A 474 -26.80 9.32 -11.98
C ALA A 474 -27.15 10.56 -12.83
N ASP A 475 -27.66 11.60 -12.19
CA ASP A 475 -27.93 12.88 -12.88
C ASP A 475 -26.62 13.53 -13.35
N ALA A 476 -25.55 13.49 -12.56
CA ALA A 476 -24.26 14.02 -12.96
C ALA A 476 -23.71 13.32 -14.22
N VAL A 477 -23.73 11.97 -14.26
CA VAL A 477 -23.20 11.22 -15.42
C VAL A 477 -24.08 11.34 -16.67
N LEU A 478 -25.35 11.69 -16.51
CA LEU A 478 -26.33 11.88 -17.59
C LEU A 478 -26.41 13.34 -18.06
N THR A 479 -25.81 14.28 -17.36
CA THR A 479 -25.83 15.70 -17.74
C THR A 479 -24.86 15.96 -18.90
N PRO A 480 -25.31 16.57 -20.03
CA PRO A 480 -24.43 16.98 -21.11
C PRO A 480 -23.40 18.00 -20.63
N PHE A 481 -22.18 17.91 -21.15
CA PHE A 481 -21.09 18.81 -20.72
C PHE A 481 -21.27 20.26 -21.08
N GLY A 482 -22.10 20.56 -22.10
CA GLY A 482 -22.25 21.95 -22.55
C GLY A 482 -20.95 22.51 -23.14
N GLY A 483 -20.78 23.81 -23.06
CA GLY A 483 -19.60 24.50 -23.55
C GLY A 483 -19.89 25.45 -24.71
N PRO A 484 -18.87 26.10 -25.29
CA PRO A 484 -19.05 27.08 -26.35
C PRO A 484 -19.68 26.45 -27.60
N PRO A 485 -20.37 27.24 -28.43
CA PRO A 485 -20.90 26.76 -29.70
C PRO A 485 -19.79 26.12 -30.55
N GLY A 486 -20.06 24.92 -31.07
CA GLY A 486 -19.10 24.15 -31.88
C GLY A 486 -18.09 23.31 -31.12
N ALA A 487 -18.10 23.33 -29.79
CA ALA A 487 -17.26 22.41 -29.01
C ALA A 487 -17.70 20.96 -29.26
N ALA A 488 -16.74 20.10 -29.63
CA ALA A 488 -17.02 18.72 -30.01
C ALA A 488 -17.54 17.85 -28.86
N PHE A 489 -17.42 18.30 -27.64
CA PHE A 489 -17.88 17.60 -26.43
C PHE A 489 -19.21 18.15 -25.88
N ARG A 490 -19.78 19.21 -26.50
CA ARG A 490 -20.93 19.96 -25.99
C ARG A 490 -22.11 19.08 -25.59
N ASP A 491 -22.45 18.14 -26.45
CA ASP A 491 -23.64 17.27 -26.29
C ASP A 491 -23.29 15.90 -25.68
N LEU A 492 -22.01 15.67 -25.42
CA LEU A 492 -21.56 14.43 -24.78
C LEU A 492 -21.79 14.49 -23.26
N ARG A 493 -22.02 13.31 -22.70
CA ARG A 493 -22.21 13.07 -21.27
C ARG A 493 -21.11 12.12 -20.79
N PHE A 494 -20.83 12.09 -19.51
CA PHE A 494 -19.91 11.10 -18.96
C PHE A 494 -20.35 9.66 -19.29
N ALA A 495 -21.67 9.42 -19.28
CA ALA A 495 -22.23 8.12 -19.60
C ALA A 495 -21.93 7.62 -21.04
N ASP A 496 -21.55 8.51 -21.95
CA ASP A 496 -21.24 8.16 -23.33
C ASP A 496 -19.83 7.58 -23.55
N PHE A 497 -19.01 7.55 -22.49
CA PHE A 497 -17.64 7.05 -22.57
C PHE A 497 -17.52 5.65 -21.99
N ALA A 498 -17.08 4.68 -22.80
CA ALA A 498 -16.75 3.35 -22.32
C ALA A 498 -15.48 3.36 -21.45
N PRO A 499 -15.27 2.37 -20.56
CA PRO A 499 -14.06 2.31 -19.72
C PRO A 499 -12.75 2.41 -20.50
N ARG A 500 -12.68 1.87 -21.71
CA ARG A 500 -11.51 1.96 -22.61
C ARG A 500 -11.24 3.37 -23.14
N ASP A 501 -12.22 4.26 -23.07
CA ASP A 501 -12.13 5.66 -23.54
C ASP A 501 -11.99 6.64 -22.38
N ARG A 502 -11.84 6.12 -21.16
CA ARG A 502 -11.64 6.88 -19.92
C ARG A 502 -10.34 6.49 -19.25
N LEU A 503 -9.58 7.44 -18.82
CA LEU A 503 -8.46 7.28 -17.93
C LEU A 503 -8.83 8.00 -16.62
N ALA A 504 -9.25 7.24 -15.62
CA ALA A 504 -9.65 7.76 -14.32
C ALA A 504 -8.42 7.89 -13.40
N GLU A 505 -8.46 8.89 -12.49
CA GLU A 505 -7.45 9.13 -11.47
C GLU A 505 -6.02 9.13 -12.04
N MET A 506 -5.82 9.84 -13.15
CA MET A 506 -4.52 9.91 -13.80
C MET A 506 -3.52 10.71 -12.98
N GLY A 507 -2.68 10.00 -12.20
CA GLY A 507 -1.55 10.61 -11.51
C GLY A 507 -0.50 11.14 -12.47
N PHE A 508 0.04 12.34 -12.21
CA PHE A 508 1.15 12.91 -12.97
C PHE A 508 2.19 13.55 -12.05
N GLU A 509 3.42 13.57 -12.55
CA GLU A 509 4.52 14.32 -11.97
C GLU A 509 5.26 15.04 -13.11
N MET A 510 5.43 16.36 -12.99
CA MET A 510 6.13 17.17 -13.98
C MET A 510 7.31 17.89 -13.36
N SER A 511 8.45 17.90 -14.06
CA SER A 511 9.58 18.74 -13.69
C SER A 511 9.28 20.21 -13.90
N LEU A 512 9.64 21.00 -12.92
CA LEU A 512 9.73 22.45 -12.95
C LEU A 512 11.20 22.89 -12.99
N PRO A 513 11.52 24.12 -13.35
CA PRO A 513 12.88 24.60 -13.37
C PRO A 513 13.50 24.70 -11.96
N THR A 514 14.76 25.00 -11.88
CA THR A 514 15.44 25.31 -10.60
C THR A 514 14.96 26.65 -10.05
N LEU A 515 15.12 26.84 -8.73
CA LEU A 515 14.79 28.12 -8.07
C LEU A 515 15.51 29.32 -8.70
N THR A 516 16.71 29.10 -9.22
CA THR A 516 17.51 30.14 -9.88
C THR A 516 16.93 30.64 -11.21
N ALA A 517 16.04 29.87 -11.83
CA ALA A 517 15.36 30.27 -13.06
C ALA A 517 14.33 31.39 -12.82
N GLY A 518 13.89 31.61 -11.56
CA GLY A 518 13.01 32.71 -11.20
C GLY A 518 11.57 32.59 -11.70
N VAL A 519 11.13 31.37 -12.07
CA VAL A 519 9.75 31.13 -12.49
C VAL A 519 8.83 31.18 -11.27
N LYS A 520 7.68 31.87 -11.42
CA LYS A 520 6.69 32.08 -10.35
C LYS A 520 5.28 31.79 -10.87
N ALA A 521 4.36 31.50 -9.95
CA ALA A 521 2.97 31.20 -10.29
C ALA A 521 2.27 32.37 -11.03
N ARG A 522 2.61 33.60 -10.69
CA ARG A 522 2.08 34.78 -11.41
C ARG A 522 2.39 34.78 -12.91
N HIS A 523 3.48 34.16 -13.35
CA HIS A 523 3.81 34.06 -14.78
C HIS A 523 2.79 33.21 -15.55
N VAL A 524 2.14 32.23 -14.86
CA VAL A 524 1.00 31.50 -15.42
C VAL A 524 -0.16 32.45 -15.69
N GLY A 525 -0.42 33.38 -14.76
CA GLY A 525 -1.43 34.43 -14.92
C GLY A 525 -1.15 35.33 -16.12
N LEU A 526 0.09 35.83 -16.24
CA LEU A 526 0.50 36.67 -17.36
C LEU A 526 0.33 35.97 -18.73
N ILE A 527 0.67 34.67 -18.81
CA ILE A 527 0.42 33.88 -20.01
C ILE A 527 -1.09 33.77 -20.26
N LEU A 528 -1.88 33.47 -19.24
CA LEU A 528 -3.32 33.33 -19.38
C LEU A 528 -3.93 34.64 -19.91
N GLU A 529 -3.56 35.82 -19.37
CA GLU A 529 -4.01 37.13 -19.87
C GLU A 529 -3.69 37.33 -21.35
N GLN A 530 -2.48 36.97 -21.79
CA GLN A 530 -2.09 37.14 -23.20
C GLN A 530 -2.99 36.31 -24.14
N PHE A 531 -3.45 35.13 -23.70
CA PHE A 531 -4.25 34.27 -24.54
C PHE A 531 -5.75 34.54 -24.49
N ILE A 532 -6.29 34.96 -23.34
CA ILE A 532 -7.75 35.13 -23.17
C ILE A 532 -8.22 36.54 -22.96
N GLY A 533 -7.36 37.47 -22.47
CA GLY A 533 -7.76 38.87 -22.19
C GLY A 533 -8.46 39.57 -23.34
N PRO A 534 -7.97 39.52 -24.60
CA PRO A 534 -8.59 40.18 -25.73
C PRO A 534 -9.89 39.53 -26.22
N ARG A 535 -10.32 38.38 -25.68
CA ARG A 535 -11.39 37.54 -26.23
C ARG A 535 -12.71 37.57 -25.47
N GLY A 536 -12.81 38.33 -24.38
CA GLY A 536 -14.01 38.33 -23.53
C GLY A 536 -14.27 36.99 -22.85
N ASP A 537 -13.22 36.24 -22.56
CA ASP A 537 -13.30 34.94 -21.87
C ASP A 537 -13.80 35.11 -20.42
N PRO A 538 -14.66 34.24 -19.91
CA PRO A 538 -15.20 34.32 -18.54
C PRO A 538 -14.13 34.33 -17.46
N LEU A 539 -12.93 33.79 -17.75
CA LEU A 539 -11.81 33.74 -16.81
C LEU A 539 -10.86 34.96 -16.90
N ALA A 540 -11.17 35.99 -17.67
CA ALA A 540 -10.29 37.17 -17.85
C ALA A 540 -9.95 37.83 -16.48
N ALA A 541 -10.94 38.07 -15.63
CA ALA A 541 -10.73 38.63 -14.29
C ALA A 541 -9.90 37.71 -13.38
N TYR A 542 -10.00 36.41 -13.57
CA TYR A 542 -9.15 35.44 -12.84
C TYR A 542 -7.70 35.48 -13.33
N ALA A 543 -7.48 35.64 -14.64
CA ALA A 543 -6.13 35.76 -15.21
C ALA A 543 -5.41 36.97 -14.62
N GLU A 544 -6.06 38.12 -14.56
CA GLU A 544 -5.54 39.35 -13.94
C GLU A 544 -5.20 39.14 -12.45
N ARG A 545 -6.08 38.44 -11.70
CA ARG A 545 -5.82 38.11 -10.30
C ARG A 545 -4.62 37.17 -10.15
N LEU A 546 -4.51 36.17 -11.03
CA LEU A 546 -3.40 35.19 -11.00
C LEU A 546 -2.06 35.84 -11.39
N ALA A 547 -2.06 36.89 -12.23
CA ALA A 547 -0.89 37.68 -12.59
C ALA A 547 -0.40 38.60 -11.46
N GLY A 548 -1.24 38.84 -10.44
CA GLY A 548 -0.96 39.75 -9.33
C GLY A 548 0.12 39.25 -8.35
N GLU A 549 0.57 40.14 -7.47
CA GLU A 549 1.65 39.93 -6.52
C GLU A 549 1.36 38.83 -5.50
N ALA A 550 0.09 38.54 -5.19
CA ALA A 550 -0.28 37.45 -4.31
C ALA A 550 0.22 36.07 -4.81
N PHE A 551 0.45 35.93 -6.13
CA PHE A 551 0.99 34.73 -6.75
C PHE A 551 2.50 34.84 -7.08
N ASP A 552 3.25 35.66 -6.35
CA ASP A 552 4.69 35.72 -6.44
C ASP A 552 5.36 34.49 -5.80
N VAL A 553 4.73 33.35 -5.92
CA VAL A 553 5.13 32.04 -5.36
C VAL A 553 6.06 31.34 -6.33
N PRO A 554 7.28 30.95 -5.89
CA PRO A 554 8.22 30.26 -6.76
C PRO A 554 7.69 28.90 -7.25
N LEU A 555 7.88 28.64 -8.55
CA LEU A 555 7.63 27.34 -9.17
C LEU A 555 8.96 26.67 -9.50
N ALA A 556 9.36 25.71 -8.66
CA ALA A 556 10.63 25.01 -8.83
C ALA A 556 10.54 23.55 -8.36
N GLY A 557 11.33 22.68 -8.96
CA GLY A 557 11.44 21.27 -8.58
C GLY A 557 10.45 20.37 -9.30
N LEU A 558 9.44 19.85 -8.61
CA LEU A 558 8.45 18.92 -9.16
C LEU A 558 7.04 19.40 -8.79
N ILE A 559 6.11 19.34 -9.74
CA ILE A 559 4.68 19.51 -9.49
C ILE A 559 3.96 18.22 -9.78
N ASN A 560 3.16 17.76 -8.83
CA ASN A 560 2.36 16.56 -8.93
C ASN A 560 0.88 16.82 -8.74
N GLY A 561 0.04 15.90 -9.19
CA GLY A 561 -1.40 15.93 -9.03
C GLY A 561 -2.04 14.68 -9.60
N SER A 562 -3.36 14.55 -9.40
CA SER A 562 -4.21 13.56 -10.08
C SER A 562 -5.27 14.29 -10.91
N ILE A 563 -5.60 13.75 -12.08
CA ILE A 563 -6.67 14.22 -12.95
C ILE A 563 -7.81 13.23 -12.81
N ASP A 564 -8.99 13.69 -12.36
CA ASP A 564 -10.14 12.81 -12.07
C ASP A 564 -10.52 11.95 -13.27
N ALA A 565 -10.62 12.56 -14.46
CA ALA A 565 -10.85 11.81 -15.69
C ALA A 565 -10.26 12.52 -16.93
N VAL A 566 -9.63 11.71 -17.79
CA VAL A 566 -9.28 12.09 -19.15
C VAL A 566 -10.10 11.24 -20.10
N LEU A 567 -10.97 11.91 -20.88
CA LEU A 567 -11.95 11.26 -21.75
C LEU A 567 -11.52 11.38 -23.20
N ARG A 568 -11.45 10.26 -23.91
CA ARG A 568 -11.17 10.23 -25.35
C ARG A 568 -12.47 10.42 -26.11
N LEU A 569 -12.62 11.52 -26.86
CA LEU A 569 -13.82 11.81 -27.63
C LEU A 569 -14.11 10.73 -28.67
N PRO A 570 -15.39 10.36 -28.89
CA PRO A 570 -15.79 9.37 -29.89
C PRO A 570 -15.26 9.74 -31.30
N GLY A 571 -14.89 8.73 -32.10
CA GLY A 571 -14.37 8.91 -33.45
C GLY A 571 -12.97 9.52 -33.54
N SER A 572 -12.27 9.70 -32.42
CA SER A 572 -10.90 10.22 -32.44
C SER A 572 -9.91 9.18 -33.01
N PRO A 573 -9.02 9.56 -33.95
CA PRO A 573 -7.95 8.68 -34.41
C PRO A 573 -6.99 8.29 -33.27
N ALA A 574 -6.47 7.08 -33.28
CA ALA A 574 -5.55 6.60 -32.23
C ALA A 574 -4.23 7.39 -32.21
N ASP A 575 -3.77 7.85 -33.36
CA ASP A 575 -2.54 8.60 -33.53
C ASP A 575 -2.71 10.12 -33.35
N SER A 576 -3.96 10.61 -33.21
CA SER A 576 -4.32 12.00 -32.94
C SER A 576 -5.60 12.07 -32.09
N PRO A 577 -5.53 11.56 -30.83
CA PRO A 577 -6.69 11.48 -29.96
C PRO A 577 -7.17 12.89 -29.59
N ARG A 578 -8.49 13.09 -29.52
CA ARG A 578 -9.08 14.29 -28.95
C ARG A 578 -9.46 13.99 -27.52
N LEU A 579 -8.83 14.65 -26.57
CA LEU A 579 -8.95 14.42 -25.15
C LEU A 579 -9.69 15.56 -24.45
N LEU A 580 -10.65 15.22 -23.62
CA LEU A 580 -11.37 16.15 -22.74
C LEU A 580 -10.90 15.86 -21.29
N ILE A 581 -10.49 16.89 -20.57
CA ILE A 581 -10.18 16.82 -19.15
C ILE A 581 -11.47 17.08 -18.39
N ALA A 582 -11.88 16.15 -17.53
CA ALA A 582 -13.07 16.28 -16.70
C ALA A 582 -12.72 16.16 -15.22
N ASP A 583 -13.34 16.97 -14.41
CA ASP A 583 -13.13 17.05 -12.97
C ASP A 583 -14.49 17.21 -12.26
N TYR A 584 -14.72 16.48 -11.14
CA TYR A 584 -16.01 16.44 -10.47
C TYR A 584 -15.92 17.03 -9.07
N LYS A 585 -16.79 18.00 -8.80
CA LYS A 585 -16.82 18.74 -7.54
C LYS A 585 -18.13 18.49 -6.80
N THR A 586 -18.02 18.08 -5.54
CA THR A 586 -19.17 17.85 -4.64
C THR A 586 -19.47 19.05 -3.74
N ASN A 587 -18.79 20.17 -3.96
CA ASN A 587 -18.93 21.40 -3.18
C ASN A 587 -20.38 21.85 -3.07
N ARG A 588 -20.79 22.27 -1.85
CA ARG A 588 -22.05 22.98 -1.64
C ARG A 588 -21.79 24.45 -1.83
N LEU A 589 -22.34 25.04 -2.89
CA LEU A 589 -22.20 26.45 -3.22
C LEU A 589 -23.32 27.35 -2.66
N HIS A 590 -24.31 26.77 -1.97
CA HIS A 590 -25.43 27.45 -1.38
C HIS A 590 -25.45 27.31 0.15
N GLU A 591 -26.11 28.26 0.81
CA GLU A 591 -26.40 28.15 2.24
C GLU A 591 -27.40 27.00 2.49
N ARG A 592 -27.39 26.45 3.72
CA ARG A 592 -28.18 25.27 4.07
C ARG A 592 -29.70 25.49 3.88
N ASP A 593 -30.16 26.71 4.10
CA ASP A 593 -31.59 27.13 4.06
C ASP A 593 -31.92 27.97 2.84
N ALA A 594 -31.13 27.90 1.77
CA ALA A 594 -31.36 28.67 0.54
C ALA A 594 -32.70 28.30 -0.09
N ALA A 595 -33.53 29.32 -0.41
CA ALA A 595 -34.83 29.11 -1.05
C ALA A 595 -34.74 28.55 -2.49
N SER A 596 -33.61 28.79 -3.16
CA SER A 596 -33.34 28.33 -4.53
C SER A 596 -31.90 27.82 -4.65
N PRO A 597 -31.60 26.62 -4.07
CA PRO A 597 -30.24 26.10 -4.03
C PRO A 597 -29.59 25.93 -5.40
N LEU A 598 -30.38 25.61 -6.44
CA LEU A 598 -29.92 25.42 -7.81
C LEU A 598 -29.30 26.67 -8.43
N GLU A 599 -29.80 27.85 -8.08
CA GLU A 599 -29.31 29.15 -8.60
C GLU A 599 -27.83 29.39 -8.22
N ALA A 600 -27.32 28.76 -7.14
CA ALA A 600 -25.91 28.85 -6.80
C ALA A 600 -24.99 28.16 -7.83
N TYR A 601 -25.58 27.28 -8.65
CA TYR A 601 -24.88 26.52 -9.70
C TYR A 601 -25.16 27.10 -11.11
N ALA A 602 -25.75 28.27 -11.20
CA ALA A 602 -25.92 28.96 -12.48
C ALA A 602 -24.56 29.30 -13.11
N PRO A 603 -24.42 29.29 -14.46
CA PRO A 603 -23.14 29.45 -15.16
C PRO A 603 -22.32 30.64 -14.69
N ALA A 604 -22.96 31.82 -14.53
CA ALA A 604 -22.28 33.03 -14.06
C ALA A 604 -21.73 32.91 -12.63
N ARG A 605 -22.42 32.14 -11.73
CA ARG A 605 -21.95 31.91 -10.38
C ARG A 605 -20.85 30.86 -10.35
N LEU A 606 -20.87 29.89 -11.26
CA LEU A 606 -19.79 28.91 -11.39
C LEU A 606 -18.47 29.56 -11.77
N VAL A 607 -18.45 30.59 -12.60
CA VAL A 607 -17.22 31.35 -12.89
C VAL A 607 -16.61 31.91 -11.61
N ALA A 608 -17.43 32.47 -10.71
CA ALA A 608 -16.96 32.98 -9.42
C ALA A 608 -16.45 31.83 -8.50
N ALA A 609 -17.15 30.69 -8.46
CA ALA A 609 -16.73 29.53 -7.71
C ALA A 609 -15.40 28.95 -8.23
N MET A 610 -15.25 28.82 -9.54
CA MET A 610 -14.00 28.43 -10.21
C MET A 610 -12.85 29.35 -9.80
N ALA A 611 -13.05 30.65 -9.87
CA ALA A 611 -12.05 31.66 -9.53
C ALA A 611 -11.73 31.63 -8.01
N GLY A 612 -12.75 31.46 -7.16
CA GLY A 612 -12.61 31.42 -5.71
C GLY A 612 -11.74 30.25 -5.23
N HIS A 613 -11.94 29.11 -5.83
CA HIS A 613 -11.21 27.89 -5.48
C HIS A 613 -9.94 27.65 -6.31
N HIS A 614 -9.53 28.57 -7.16
CA HIS A 614 -8.37 28.46 -8.05
C HIS A 614 -8.40 27.25 -9.02
N TYR A 615 -9.57 26.69 -9.32
CA TYR A 615 -9.72 25.58 -10.27
C TYR A 615 -9.21 25.89 -11.69
N PRO A 616 -9.22 27.15 -12.21
CA PRO A 616 -8.59 27.41 -13.49
C PRO A 616 -7.06 27.18 -13.47
N LEU A 617 -6.37 27.43 -12.35
CA LEU A 617 -4.95 27.09 -12.21
C LEU A 617 -4.75 25.57 -12.24
N GLN A 618 -5.62 24.80 -11.60
CA GLN A 618 -5.64 23.32 -11.66
C GLN A 618 -5.80 22.86 -13.12
N ALA A 619 -6.78 23.39 -13.85
CA ALA A 619 -7.02 23.10 -15.25
C ALA A 619 -5.79 23.35 -16.13
N LEU A 620 -5.08 24.49 -15.90
CA LEU A 620 -3.87 24.85 -16.65
C LEU A 620 -2.71 23.87 -16.38
N VAL A 621 -2.54 23.43 -15.13
CA VAL A 621 -1.55 22.42 -14.75
C VAL A 621 -1.90 21.08 -15.40
N TYR A 622 -3.16 20.65 -15.33
CA TYR A 622 -3.64 19.40 -15.92
C TYR A 622 -3.46 19.35 -17.44
N GLY A 623 -3.90 20.40 -18.13
CA GLY A 623 -3.73 20.50 -19.59
C GLY A 623 -2.25 20.49 -20.00
N THR A 624 -1.37 21.13 -19.21
CA THR A 624 0.06 21.12 -19.48
C THR A 624 0.67 19.72 -19.25
N ALA A 625 0.18 18.97 -18.25
CA ALA A 625 0.59 17.58 -18.04
C ALA A 625 0.21 16.69 -19.23
N ILE A 626 -1.04 16.79 -19.69
CA ILE A 626 -1.52 16.06 -20.87
C ILE A 626 -0.73 16.48 -22.13
N TYR A 627 -0.47 17.78 -22.32
CA TYR A 627 0.35 18.29 -23.42
C TYR A 627 1.73 17.63 -23.45
N ARG A 628 2.44 17.60 -22.31
CA ARG A 628 3.77 17.01 -22.19
C ARG A 628 3.73 15.48 -22.42
N MET A 629 2.72 14.82 -21.87
CA MET A 629 2.51 13.37 -22.09
C MET A 629 2.32 13.05 -23.58
N LEU A 630 1.46 13.79 -24.26
CA LEU A 630 1.21 13.62 -25.70
C LEU A 630 2.47 13.89 -26.52
N ARG A 631 3.19 14.98 -26.20
CA ARG A 631 4.45 15.33 -26.87
C ARG A 631 5.48 14.21 -26.69
N TRP A 632 5.57 13.64 -25.51
CA TRP A 632 6.49 12.55 -25.23
C TRP A 632 6.09 11.25 -25.94
N ARG A 633 4.81 10.89 -25.92
CA ARG A 633 4.34 9.62 -26.47
C ARG A 633 4.18 9.62 -28.00
N LEU A 634 3.59 10.67 -28.54
CA LEU A 634 3.25 10.75 -29.98
C LEU A 634 4.26 11.57 -30.77
N GLY A 635 4.92 12.54 -30.15
CA GLY A 635 5.85 13.47 -30.81
C GLY A 635 6.91 12.80 -31.67
N PRO A 636 7.55 11.68 -31.25
CA PRO A 636 8.55 11.00 -32.08
C PRO A 636 8.02 10.49 -33.44
N GLN A 637 6.69 10.35 -33.57
CA GLN A 637 6.03 9.84 -34.77
C GLN A 637 5.32 10.96 -35.58
N LYS A 638 5.44 12.22 -35.16
CA LYS A 638 4.77 13.38 -35.74
C LYS A 638 5.77 14.36 -36.37
N PRO A 639 5.30 15.21 -37.30
CA PRO A 639 6.10 16.31 -37.82
C PRO A 639 6.63 17.22 -36.73
N ALA A 640 7.78 17.87 -36.95
CA ALA A 640 8.43 18.72 -35.95
C ALA A 640 7.60 19.92 -35.51
N ASP A 641 6.70 20.38 -36.36
CA ASP A 641 5.78 21.50 -36.11
C ASP A 641 4.44 21.09 -35.49
N TRP A 642 4.23 19.77 -35.28
CA TRP A 642 3.01 19.27 -34.67
C TRP A 642 2.82 19.82 -33.24
N ASP A 643 1.61 20.33 -32.99
CA ASP A 643 1.22 20.85 -31.69
C ASP A 643 0.28 19.87 -30.93
N PRO A 644 0.75 19.18 -29.89
CA PRO A 644 -0.09 18.33 -29.04
C PRO A 644 -1.31 19.06 -28.45
N GLY A 645 -1.25 20.38 -28.30
CA GLY A 645 -2.36 21.20 -27.80
C GLY A 645 -3.64 21.05 -28.62
N THR A 646 -3.53 20.75 -29.92
CA THR A 646 -4.70 20.50 -30.78
C THR A 646 -5.45 19.21 -30.42
N CYS A 647 -4.81 18.30 -29.68
CA CYS A 647 -5.44 17.09 -29.16
C CYS A 647 -6.26 17.34 -27.88
N ILE A 648 -6.10 18.48 -27.21
CA ILE A 648 -6.85 18.82 -25.99
C ILE A 648 -8.10 19.55 -26.41
N ALA A 649 -9.26 18.87 -26.33
CA ALA A 649 -10.54 19.38 -26.79
C ALA A 649 -11.12 20.46 -25.85
N GLY A 650 -10.80 20.39 -24.58
CA GLY A 650 -11.25 21.31 -23.55
C GLY A 650 -11.14 20.76 -22.15
N VAL A 651 -11.71 21.49 -21.20
CA VAL A 651 -11.77 21.15 -19.78
C VAL A 651 -13.21 21.33 -19.29
N VAL A 652 -13.70 20.39 -18.48
CA VAL A 652 -15.05 20.42 -17.89
C VAL A 652 -14.95 20.20 -16.39
N TYR A 653 -15.57 21.10 -15.62
CA TYR A 653 -15.79 20.95 -14.19
C TYR A 653 -17.28 20.71 -13.92
N GLY A 654 -17.61 19.53 -13.40
CA GLY A 654 -18.97 19.13 -13.04
C GLY A 654 -19.22 19.34 -11.56
N PHE A 655 -19.99 20.37 -11.20
CA PHE A 655 -20.49 20.56 -9.83
C PHE A 655 -21.74 19.71 -9.65
N VAL A 656 -21.54 18.46 -9.22
CA VAL A 656 -22.54 17.39 -9.26
C VAL A 656 -23.87 17.73 -8.57
N ARG A 657 -23.86 18.61 -7.56
CA ARG A 657 -25.08 19.08 -6.87
C ARG A 657 -25.95 20.01 -7.72
N GLY A 658 -25.41 20.58 -8.77
CA GLY A 658 -26.15 21.46 -9.70
C GLY A 658 -26.57 20.77 -11.00
N MET A 659 -26.21 19.48 -11.17
CA MET A 659 -26.49 18.71 -12.38
C MET A 659 -27.76 17.89 -12.22
N GLN A 660 -28.69 17.98 -13.19
CA GLN A 660 -30.04 17.36 -13.15
C GLN A 660 -30.28 16.44 -14.34
N GLY A 661 -29.24 15.79 -14.84
CA GLY A 661 -29.33 14.91 -15.98
C GLY A 661 -29.70 15.67 -17.28
N PRO A 662 -30.46 15.03 -18.16
CA PRO A 662 -30.88 15.67 -19.43
C PRO A 662 -31.70 16.93 -19.24
N THR A 663 -32.39 17.08 -18.11
CA THR A 663 -33.27 18.24 -17.80
C THR A 663 -32.55 19.38 -17.13
N THR A 664 -31.22 19.31 -16.97
CA THR A 664 -30.41 20.37 -16.37
C THR A 664 -30.66 21.69 -17.08
N PRO A 665 -31.07 22.79 -16.39
CA PRO A 665 -31.37 24.07 -16.99
C PRO A 665 -30.18 24.66 -17.76
N VAL A 666 -30.51 25.46 -18.76
CA VAL A 666 -29.55 26.17 -19.60
C VAL A 666 -29.90 27.68 -19.54
N ASP A 667 -28.89 28.50 -19.33
CA ASP A 667 -29.11 29.97 -19.35
C ASP A 667 -29.28 30.52 -20.76
N ALA A 668 -29.58 31.83 -20.86
CA ALA A 668 -29.78 32.50 -22.14
C ALA A 668 -28.54 32.51 -23.05
N ALA A 669 -27.34 32.33 -22.50
CA ALA A 669 -26.10 32.24 -23.25
C ALA A 669 -25.74 30.78 -23.66
N GLY A 670 -26.58 29.83 -23.29
CA GLY A 670 -26.35 28.40 -23.58
C GLY A 670 -25.44 27.67 -22.56
N GLY A 671 -25.11 28.33 -21.47
CA GLY A 671 -24.39 27.71 -20.33
C GLY A 671 -25.29 26.78 -19.52
N ARG A 672 -24.76 25.65 -19.06
CA ARG A 672 -25.55 24.65 -18.34
C ARG A 672 -25.29 24.78 -16.84
N TYR A 673 -26.35 24.71 -16.04
CA TYR A 673 -26.25 24.69 -14.57
C TYR A 673 -25.40 23.52 -14.09
N GLY A 674 -24.60 23.73 -13.06
CA GLY A 674 -23.70 22.72 -12.52
C GLY A 674 -22.50 22.35 -13.40
N VAL A 675 -22.37 22.92 -14.62
CA VAL A 675 -21.27 22.58 -15.52
C VAL A 675 -20.50 23.85 -15.93
N PHE A 676 -19.21 23.86 -15.65
CA PHE A 676 -18.29 24.85 -16.22
C PHE A 676 -17.46 24.17 -17.30
N ALA A 677 -17.68 24.52 -18.54
CA ALA A 677 -16.98 24.00 -19.71
C ALA A 677 -16.14 25.09 -20.38
N TRP A 678 -14.85 24.82 -20.56
CA TRP A 678 -13.88 25.76 -21.04
C TRP A 678 -13.04 25.21 -22.17
N GLN A 679 -12.85 25.96 -23.22
CA GLN A 679 -12.01 25.59 -24.35
C GLN A 679 -10.90 26.62 -24.53
N PRO A 680 -9.78 26.52 -23.83
CA PRO A 680 -8.69 27.48 -23.96
C PRO A 680 -8.03 27.39 -25.34
N PRO A 681 -7.38 28.47 -25.81
CA PRO A 681 -6.61 28.46 -27.04
C PRO A 681 -5.50 27.44 -27.03
N HIS A 682 -5.37 26.65 -28.08
CA HIS A 682 -4.42 25.50 -28.12
C HIS A 682 -2.97 25.89 -27.82
N GLY A 683 -2.52 27.06 -28.27
CA GLY A 683 -1.13 27.52 -28.06
C GLY A 683 -0.76 27.79 -26.60
N ILE A 684 -1.74 27.88 -25.68
CA ILE A 684 -1.49 28.13 -24.25
C ILE A 684 -0.70 26.97 -23.62
N TRP A 685 -1.00 25.76 -24.03
CA TRP A 685 -0.36 24.54 -23.47
C TRP A 685 1.14 24.47 -23.78
N ARG A 686 1.51 24.83 -25.01
CA ARG A 686 2.91 24.97 -25.42
C ARG A 686 3.59 26.01 -24.56
N ARG A 687 3.00 27.18 -24.45
CA ARG A 687 3.60 28.31 -23.73
C ARG A 687 3.78 28.03 -22.24
N LEU A 688 2.80 27.36 -21.60
CA LEU A 688 2.91 26.91 -20.21
C LEU A 688 3.97 25.80 -20.05
N SER A 689 4.07 24.88 -21.00
CA SER A 689 5.11 23.87 -21.00
C SER A 689 6.51 24.48 -21.09
N ASP A 690 6.69 25.53 -21.91
CA ASP A 690 7.95 26.26 -22.05
C ASP A 690 8.27 27.05 -20.76
N LEU A 691 7.27 27.70 -20.16
CA LEU A 691 7.41 28.35 -18.84
C LEU A 691 7.88 27.35 -17.77
N PHE A 692 7.26 26.16 -17.71
CA PHE A 692 7.62 25.10 -16.77
C PHE A 692 8.96 24.42 -17.12
N ALA A 693 9.55 24.71 -18.26
CA ALA A 693 10.92 24.38 -18.62
C ALA A 693 11.92 25.54 -18.29
N GLY A 694 11.43 26.67 -17.80
CA GLY A 694 12.26 27.83 -17.40
C GLY A 694 12.28 28.98 -18.40
N ASP A 695 11.51 28.93 -19.50
CA ASP A 695 11.45 30.01 -20.50
C ASP A 695 10.52 31.16 -20.06
N LEU A 696 11.13 32.26 -19.67
CA LEU A 696 10.47 33.53 -19.27
C LEU A 696 10.34 34.52 -20.40
N THR A 697 10.54 34.17 -21.67
CA THR A 697 10.40 35.05 -22.81
C THR A 697 8.98 35.62 -22.88
N GLY A 698 8.84 36.94 -22.89
CA GLY A 698 7.54 37.64 -23.00
C GLY A 698 6.65 37.62 -21.74
N VAL A 699 7.15 37.18 -20.58
CA VAL A 699 6.43 37.16 -19.29
C VAL A 699 7.19 37.86 -18.15
N ARG A 700 8.21 38.67 -18.49
CA ARG A 700 8.96 39.50 -17.53
C ARG A 700 8.39 40.89 -17.44
#